data_c98d6f9bf9ed461aa3d0c59050dbb6f9
#
_entry.id   c98d6f9bf9ed461aa3d0c59050dbb6f9
#
_cell.length_a   1.000
_cell.length_b   1.000
_cell.length_c   1.000
_cell.angle_alpha   90.00
_cell.angle_beta   90.00
_cell.angle_gamma   90.00
#
_symmetry.space_group_name_H-M   'P 1'
#
loop_
_entity.id
_entity.type
_entity.pdbx_description
1 polymer ?
#
loop_
_entity_poly.entity_id
_entity_poly.type
_entity_poly.pdbx_seq_one_letter_code
_entity_poly.pdbx_strand_id
1 'polypeptide(L)'
;MKKIITLIFTFICALSLSAQELDTTIFILDEIVISSFYQSSTTTSSVVSPQDLNEINYGQEPSHVFSKMPSIISLNDNGTEYGYGYYRIRGLDQTRINVTLDGCPWNEAEDYGSYFANSPDLMSSMKTIRVERGAGSSYNGVAGVAGGIMLESINIFDQNNDSYAYLSAGSYFTNKVTGVYNMKPHNGWGLHIKATNQYTNGYKDYGFNSSQAFTIKTGYKFNERHTIDFLSMNGFHRNGQGWLGNTLEELELNPRANGNVESETDNWFMSMNRLQYKMWATDYLLISSSVYFQFQDGSYRFDLDNYMKRMYGDYTPYNMLYDYGLRHHMIGANFIEKCYLSDLTLTVGVNGYTYSRDHFLDNKSFNIPVEEYYSNRGTKTDVSSFAMLQYNPFRSVMVSGNIQYRYSAFDYIDFVNENNSFNRSDNGTEWNFCNFGFNADYTPINSTKIYAKFNHINREPTRSDMFGGNENFTGEFATLNPEIANDIEFGVEYTLGNKVYTNVNFYHMWFKNELILNGEYGLNGLPCHDNALESYRNGIEVDVKWRIVSSLNFDVNASYSSNKCTTETFGKTNHILTPAVTANADLYWNNKGFNVGFNTNYHSKMFIDMSNEYSIPYLWTLNFHSSYRYQKFEFSMRINNLTNRVNYSMGTLNDIGQILYFRNAGTNFVASVKYVF
;
A
#
# COMPACT_ATOMS: atom_id res chain seq x y z
N MET A 1 22.04 16.68 -19.30
CA MET A 1 21.50 15.34 -19.46
C MET A 1 22.33 14.40 -20.32
N LYS A 2 22.53 14.62 -21.65
CA LYS A 2 23.33 13.68 -22.50
C LYS A 2 24.71 13.34 -21.92
N LYS A 3 25.47 14.33 -21.41
CA LYS A 3 26.80 14.11 -20.86
C LYS A 3 26.83 13.28 -19.56
N ILE A 4 25.78 13.37 -18.71
CA ILE A 4 25.66 12.61 -17.47
C ILE A 4 25.29 11.16 -17.78
N ILE A 5 24.35 10.94 -18.72
CA ILE A 5 23.96 9.61 -19.18
C ILE A 5 25.15 8.89 -19.84
N THR A 6 25.93 9.61 -20.64
CA THR A 6 27.15 9.05 -21.24
C THR A 6 28.21 8.73 -20.19
N LEU A 7 28.37 9.57 -19.15
CA LEU A 7 29.32 9.31 -18.06
C LEU A 7 28.94 8.08 -17.22
N ILE A 8 27.63 7.92 -16.91
CA ILE A 8 27.11 6.76 -16.21
C ILE A 8 27.28 5.49 -17.05
N PHE A 9 26.94 5.55 -18.34
CA PHE A 9 27.13 4.42 -19.26
C PHE A 9 28.60 4.04 -19.44
N THR A 10 29.50 5.02 -19.50
CA THR A 10 30.96 4.79 -19.61
C THR A 10 31.54 4.23 -18.30
N PHE A 11 31.04 4.65 -17.15
CA PHE A 11 31.43 4.12 -15.84
C PHE A 11 30.94 2.68 -15.63
N ILE A 12 29.72 2.36 -16.05
CA ILE A 12 29.15 1.00 -16.04
C ILE A 12 29.96 0.07 -16.96
N CYS A 13 30.30 0.51 -18.18
CA CYS A 13 31.14 -0.28 -19.09
C CYS A 13 32.58 -0.47 -18.59
N ALA A 14 33.13 0.51 -17.82
CA ALA A 14 34.49 0.41 -17.28
C ALA A 14 34.61 -0.58 -16.10
N LEU A 15 33.53 -0.73 -15.30
CA LEU A 15 33.47 -1.71 -14.21
C LEU A 15 33.41 -3.17 -14.73
N SER A 16 32.88 -3.37 -15.94
CA SER A 16 32.76 -4.70 -16.56
C SER A 16 34.10 -5.29 -17.02
N LEU A 17 35.18 -4.52 -17.03
CA LEU A 17 36.47 -4.91 -17.58
C LEU A 17 37.55 -5.33 -16.56
N SER A 18 37.26 -5.29 -15.25
CA SER A 18 38.29 -5.47 -14.22
C SER A 18 38.07 -6.60 -13.23
N ALA A 19 37.22 -7.58 -13.50
CA ALA A 19 36.96 -8.66 -12.56
C ALA A 19 37.87 -9.88 -12.77
N GLN A 20 38.65 -10.21 -11.77
CA GLN A 20 39.45 -11.45 -11.67
C GLN A 20 38.54 -12.63 -11.28
N GLU A 21 38.84 -13.83 -11.83
CA GLU A 21 38.12 -15.09 -11.53
C GLU A 21 38.10 -15.39 -10.02
N LEU A 22 36.89 -15.60 -9.50
CA LEU A 22 36.61 -16.10 -8.16
C LEU A 22 35.98 -17.50 -8.22
N ASP A 23 36.38 -18.32 -7.30
CA ASP A 23 36.05 -19.74 -7.15
C ASP A 23 34.52 -19.98 -7.09
N THR A 24 34.00 -20.81 -7.98
CA THR A 24 32.56 -20.96 -8.29
C THR A 24 31.87 -21.86 -7.30
N THR A 25 31.13 -21.26 -6.38
CA THR A 25 30.00 -21.96 -5.75
C THR A 25 28.75 -21.65 -6.58
N ILE A 26 28.23 -22.65 -7.27
CA ILE A 26 26.99 -22.52 -8.08
C ILE A 26 25.84 -22.21 -7.12
N PHE A 27 25.36 -20.98 -7.11
CA PHE A 27 24.15 -20.59 -6.41
C PHE A 27 22.92 -21.03 -7.21
N ILE A 28 22.07 -21.85 -6.59
CA ILE A 28 20.82 -22.32 -7.19
C ILE A 28 19.87 -21.14 -7.36
N LEU A 29 19.49 -20.86 -8.59
CA LEU A 29 18.80 -19.65 -9.07
C LEU A 29 17.35 -19.49 -8.59
N ASP A 30 16.71 -20.50 -8.01
CA ASP A 30 15.26 -20.55 -7.91
C ASP A 30 14.65 -19.76 -6.73
N GLU A 31 15.39 -19.49 -5.66
CA GLU A 31 14.84 -18.79 -4.48
C GLU A 31 15.47 -17.42 -4.18
N ILE A 32 16.71 -17.20 -4.60
CA ILE A 32 17.51 -16.02 -4.19
C ILE A 32 17.28 -14.82 -5.12
N VAL A 33 16.87 -15.02 -6.38
CA VAL A 33 16.95 -14.00 -7.42
C VAL A 33 15.88 -12.93 -7.31
N ILE A 34 14.67 -13.25 -6.88
CA ILE A 34 13.56 -12.29 -6.88
C ILE A 34 13.57 -11.44 -5.62
N SER A 35 13.76 -12.04 -4.46
CA SER A 35 13.86 -11.31 -3.20
C SER A 35 15.15 -10.48 -3.08
N SER A 36 16.22 -10.87 -3.80
CA SER A 36 17.53 -10.22 -3.67
C SER A 36 17.63 -8.85 -4.35
N PHE A 37 16.83 -8.54 -5.38
CA PHE A 37 16.84 -7.19 -5.98
C PHE A 37 16.35 -6.13 -5.01
N TYR A 38 15.43 -6.49 -4.12
CA TYR A 38 14.72 -5.57 -3.24
C TYR A 38 15.09 -5.77 -1.76
N GLN A 39 16.03 -6.65 -1.43
CA GLN A 39 16.53 -6.76 -0.06
C GLN A 39 17.42 -5.56 0.27
N SER A 40 16.84 -4.56 0.92
CA SER A 40 17.60 -3.75 1.86
C SER A 40 17.77 -4.58 3.13
N SER A 41 18.98 -4.91 3.48
CA SER A 41 19.30 -5.75 4.64
C SER A 41 19.09 -5.06 5.98
N THR A 42 18.78 -3.76 5.99
CA THR A 42 18.89 -2.84 7.12
C THR A 42 17.62 -2.04 7.39
N THR A 43 16.49 -2.40 6.80
CA THR A 43 15.22 -1.71 7.04
C THR A 43 14.41 -2.41 8.12
N THR A 44 13.71 -1.61 8.94
CA THR A 44 12.68 -2.10 9.85
C THR A 44 11.54 -2.65 9.02
N SER A 45 11.51 -3.96 8.80
CA SER A 45 10.57 -4.59 7.88
C SER A 45 9.84 -5.78 8.51
N SER A 46 8.63 -6.01 8.03
CA SER A 46 7.86 -7.23 8.27
C SER A 46 7.62 -7.94 6.95
N VAL A 47 7.71 -9.25 6.95
CA VAL A 47 7.51 -10.08 5.75
C VAL A 47 6.35 -11.04 6.01
N VAL A 48 5.37 -11.04 5.11
CA VAL A 48 4.34 -12.06 5.04
C VAL A 48 4.84 -13.13 4.08
N SER A 49 5.18 -14.29 4.63
CA SER A 49 5.70 -15.43 3.87
C SER A 49 4.61 -16.12 3.03
N PRO A 50 4.98 -16.99 2.07
CA PRO A 50 3.98 -17.78 1.32
C PRO A 50 3.11 -18.64 2.23
N GLN A 51 3.66 -19.15 3.34
CA GLN A 51 2.90 -19.92 4.31
C GLN A 51 1.90 -19.03 5.05
N ASP A 52 2.33 -17.86 5.52
CA ASP A 52 1.45 -16.90 6.20
C ASP A 52 0.33 -16.46 5.26
N LEU A 53 0.63 -16.14 3.99
CA LEU A 53 -0.38 -15.77 2.99
C LEU A 53 -1.45 -16.85 2.82
N ASN A 54 -1.06 -18.12 2.78
CA ASN A 54 -2.02 -19.22 2.68
C ASN A 54 -2.93 -19.33 3.92
N GLU A 55 -2.44 -19.00 5.11
CA GLU A 55 -3.19 -19.11 6.36
C GLU A 55 -4.09 -17.90 6.62
N ILE A 56 -3.65 -16.68 6.22
CA ILE A 56 -4.36 -15.45 6.57
C ILE A 56 -5.26 -14.92 5.45
N ASN A 57 -5.04 -15.34 4.18
CA ASN A 57 -5.80 -14.83 3.05
C ASN A 57 -7.15 -15.54 2.89
N TYR A 58 -8.26 -14.81 3.06
CA TYR A 58 -9.63 -15.27 2.79
C TYR A 58 -10.38 -14.34 1.81
N GLY A 59 -9.65 -13.39 1.18
CA GLY A 59 -10.19 -12.43 0.20
C GLY A 59 -10.43 -11.04 0.78
N GLN A 60 -9.98 -10.79 2.01
CA GLN A 60 -10.00 -9.47 2.62
C GLN A 60 -9.09 -8.49 1.85
N GLU A 61 -9.36 -7.23 2.02
CA GLU A 61 -8.54 -6.14 1.49
C GLU A 61 -7.17 -6.14 2.21
N PRO A 62 -6.03 -5.98 1.48
CA PRO A 62 -4.68 -6.13 2.02
C PRO A 62 -4.32 -5.25 3.22
N SER A 63 -4.91 -4.06 3.39
CA SER A 63 -4.62 -3.19 4.54
C SER A 63 -4.92 -3.86 5.89
N HIS A 64 -5.91 -4.76 5.93
CA HIS A 64 -6.24 -5.54 7.13
C HIS A 64 -5.18 -6.59 7.48
N VAL A 65 -4.36 -7.00 6.51
CA VAL A 65 -3.18 -7.82 6.77
C VAL A 65 -2.04 -6.97 7.32
N PHE A 66 -1.82 -5.80 6.73
CA PHE A 66 -0.75 -4.89 7.15
C PHE A 66 -0.98 -4.36 8.57
N SER A 67 -2.24 -4.14 8.96
CA SER A 67 -2.59 -3.65 10.32
C SER A 67 -2.18 -4.62 11.46
N LYS A 68 -1.81 -5.86 11.14
CA LYS A 68 -1.26 -6.81 12.11
C LYS A 68 0.24 -6.63 12.34
N MET A 69 0.87 -5.66 11.70
CA MET A 69 2.28 -5.32 11.87
C MET A 69 2.44 -4.10 12.78
N PRO A 70 3.63 -3.91 13.41
CA PRO A 70 3.87 -2.77 14.30
C PRO A 70 3.61 -1.42 13.62
N SER A 71 3.05 -0.47 14.34
CA SER A 71 2.81 0.92 13.90
C SER A 71 1.93 1.08 12.65
N ILE A 72 1.16 0.06 12.30
CA ILE A 72 0.24 0.11 11.14
C ILE A 72 -1.20 0.01 11.64
N ILE A 73 -2.07 0.86 11.11
CA ILE A 73 -3.51 0.78 11.29
C ILE A 73 -4.21 0.67 9.94
N SER A 74 -5.35 -0.01 9.92
CA SER A 74 -6.27 -0.05 8.79
C SER A 74 -7.56 0.68 9.15
N LEU A 75 -8.04 1.49 8.24
CA LEU A 75 -9.32 2.20 8.29
C LEU A 75 -10.18 1.66 7.15
N ASN A 76 -11.50 1.64 7.33
CA ASN A 76 -12.41 1.16 6.28
C ASN A 76 -13.71 1.94 6.28
N ASP A 77 -14.35 2.02 5.13
CA ASP A 77 -15.59 2.76 4.91
C ASP A 77 -16.81 1.93 5.31
N ASN A 78 -16.84 0.65 4.94
CA ASN A 78 -18.06 -0.17 4.96
C ASN A 78 -18.23 -1.02 6.23
N GLY A 79 -17.31 -0.87 7.19
CA GLY A 79 -17.34 -1.55 8.48
C GLY A 79 -17.02 -3.04 8.42
N THR A 80 -16.55 -3.56 7.27
CA THR A 80 -16.05 -4.92 7.08
C THR A 80 -14.67 -4.92 6.45
N GLU A 81 -14.02 -6.07 6.35
CA GLU A 81 -12.70 -6.23 5.75
C GLU A 81 -12.75 -6.33 4.20
N TYR A 82 -13.86 -5.91 3.58
CA TYR A 82 -14.07 -5.92 2.12
C TYR A 82 -14.42 -4.53 1.62
N GLY A 83 -14.06 -4.23 0.37
CA GLY A 83 -14.24 -2.91 -0.21
C GLY A 83 -13.04 -2.01 0.04
N TYR A 84 -13.27 -0.70 0.23
CA TYR A 84 -12.19 0.26 0.45
C TYR A 84 -11.57 0.13 1.84
N GLY A 85 -10.26 -0.10 1.86
CA GLY A 85 -9.40 -0.02 3.02
C GLY A 85 -8.32 1.03 2.82
N TYR A 86 -8.06 1.79 3.87
CA TYR A 86 -6.99 2.77 3.93
C TYR A 86 -6.03 2.36 5.05
N TYR A 87 -4.77 2.68 4.91
CA TYR A 87 -3.79 2.31 5.92
C TYR A 87 -2.82 3.45 6.21
N ARG A 88 -2.29 3.45 7.41
CA ARG A 88 -1.30 4.40 7.87
C ARG A 88 -0.12 3.67 8.50
N ILE A 89 1.09 4.08 8.18
CA ILE A 89 2.33 3.61 8.80
C ILE A 89 2.89 4.74 9.63
N ARG A 90 3.09 4.53 10.94
CA ARG A 90 3.57 5.56 11.89
C ARG A 90 2.74 6.86 11.80
N GLY A 91 1.45 6.75 11.54
CA GLY A 91 0.51 7.86 11.38
C GLY A 91 0.56 8.60 10.04
N LEU A 92 1.43 8.22 9.12
CA LEU A 92 1.47 8.71 7.74
C LEU A 92 0.54 7.88 6.88
N ASP A 93 -0.26 8.54 6.06
CA ASP A 93 -1.26 7.88 5.20
C ASP A 93 -0.64 7.21 3.97
N GLN A 94 -1.47 6.43 3.26
CA GLN A 94 -1.06 5.62 2.12
C GLN A 94 -0.43 6.42 0.96
N THR A 95 -0.68 7.73 0.85
CA THR A 95 -0.08 8.57 -0.20
C THR A 95 1.41 8.81 0.02
N ARG A 96 1.95 8.46 1.20
CA ARG A 96 3.35 8.56 1.59
C ARG A 96 4.06 7.22 1.65
N ILE A 97 3.38 6.17 1.18
CA ILE A 97 3.87 4.79 1.19
C ILE A 97 4.09 4.33 -0.24
N ASN A 98 5.32 3.98 -0.58
CA ASN A 98 5.65 3.47 -1.91
C ASN A 98 5.19 2.02 -2.04
N VAL A 99 4.29 1.74 -2.95
CA VAL A 99 3.84 0.37 -3.26
C VAL A 99 4.39 -0.05 -4.61
N THR A 100 5.00 -1.22 -4.66
CA THR A 100 5.53 -1.80 -5.90
C THR A 100 5.05 -3.23 -6.09
N LEU A 101 4.79 -3.62 -7.33
CA LEU A 101 4.56 -5.00 -7.75
C LEU A 101 5.73 -5.47 -8.63
N ASP A 102 6.49 -6.45 -8.15
CA ASP A 102 7.71 -6.94 -8.81
C ASP A 102 8.65 -5.79 -9.25
N GLY A 103 8.72 -4.72 -8.43
CA GLY A 103 9.52 -3.54 -8.68
C GLY A 103 8.93 -2.51 -9.64
N CYS A 104 7.72 -2.69 -10.12
CA CYS A 104 7.01 -1.66 -10.89
C CYS A 104 6.11 -0.84 -9.96
N PRO A 105 6.04 0.49 -10.10
CA PRO A 105 5.16 1.34 -9.30
C PRO A 105 3.69 0.88 -9.38
N TRP A 106 3.03 0.83 -8.23
CA TRP A 106 1.61 0.50 -8.10
C TRP A 106 0.75 1.71 -7.79
N ASN A 107 1.28 2.68 -7.04
CA ASN A 107 0.57 3.89 -6.68
C ASN A 107 0.08 4.65 -7.91
N GLU A 108 -1.08 5.24 -7.82
CA GLU A 108 -1.56 6.22 -8.79
C GLU A 108 -0.61 7.44 -8.81
N ALA A 109 -0.24 7.92 -9.99
CA ALA A 109 0.85 8.87 -10.08
C ALA A 109 0.46 10.31 -9.67
N GLU A 110 -0.83 10.70 -9.77
CA GLU A 110 -1.31 12.04 -9.39
C GLU A 110 -1.46 12.22 -7.88
N ASP A 111 -2.10 11.24 -7.22
CA ASP A 111 -2.48 11.34 -5.82
C ASP A 111 -1.68 10.41 -4.91
N TYR A 112 -0.85 9.56 -5.49
CA TYR A 112 -0.04 8.55 -4.79
C TYR A 112 -0.84 7.53 -3.97
N GLY A 113 -2.16 7.50 -4.15
CA GLY A 113 -3.02 6.50 -3.53
C GLY A 113 -2.70 5.08 -4.02
N SER A 114 -2.91 4.13 -3.15
CA SER A 114 -2.83 2.70 -3.48
C SER A 114 -4.10 2.02 -3.03
N TYR A 115 -5.08 1.98 -3.91
CA TYR A 115 -6.40 1.43 -3.64
C TYR A 115 -6.44 -0.05 -4.03
N PHE A 116 -6.15 -0.92 -3.06
CA PHE A 116 -6.13 -2.37 -3.30
C PHE A 116 -7.51 -2.95 -3.62
N ALA A 117 -8.59 -2.24 -3.28
CA ALA A 117 -9.95 -2.60 -3.71
C ALA A 117 -10.06 -2.76 -5.24
N ASN A 118 -9.27 -1.98 -6.01
CA ASN A 118 -9.23 -2.04 -7.48
C ASN A 118 -8.59 -3.34 -8.01
N SER A 119 -7.95 -4.14 -7.12
CA SER A 119 -7.34 -5.43 -7.46
C SER A 119 -7.81 -6.52 -6.49
N PRO A 120 -9.06 -6.96 -6.61
CA PRO A 120 -9.64 -7.95 -5.72
C PRO A 120 -8.82 -9.24 -5.63
N ASP A 121 -8.76 -9.83 -4.43
CA ASP A 121 -8.03 -11.07 -4.18
C ASP A 121 -6.55 -11.03 -4.65
N LEU A 122 -5.92 -9.86 -4.52
CA LEU A 122 -4.52 -9.63 -4.90
C LEU A 122 -3.58 -10.66 -4.28
N MET A 123 -3.76 -10.93 -2.99
CA MET A 123 -2.86 -11.80 -2.21
C MET A 123 -2.81 -13.25 -2.71
N SER A 124 -3.85 -13.75 -3.37
CA SER A 124 -3.86 -15.11 -3.94
C SER A 124 -2.89 -15.30 -5.12
N SER A 125 -2.30 -14.22 -5.65
CA SER A 125 -1.29 -14.27 -6.71
C SER A 125 0.08 -13.77 -6.24
N MET A 126 0.24 -13.55 -4.92
CA MET A 126 1.51 -13.12 -4.34
C MET A 126 2.29 -14.30 -3.78
N LYS A 127 3.63 -14.24 -3.91
CA LYS A 127 4.57 -15.12 -3.23
C LYS A 127 4.89 -14.56 -1.85
N THR A 128 5.27 -13.28 -1.79
CA THR A 128 5.60 -12.58 -0.54
C THR A 128 5.10 -11.15 -0.57
N ILE A 129 4.86 -10.61 0.62
CA ILE A 129 4.62 -9.18 0.82
C ILE A 129 5.62 -8.72 1.87
N ARG A 130 6.42 -7.71 1.53
CA ARG A 130 7.33 -7.05 2.46
C ARG A 130 6.80 -5.65 2.75
N VAL A 131 6.69 -5.31 4.01
CA VAL A 131 6.32 -3.96 4.47
C VAL A 131 7.50 -3.37 5.21
N GLU A 132 8.06 -2.30 4.68
CA GLU A 132 9.13 -1.53 5.30
C GLU A 132 8.53 -0.31 5.99
N ARG A 133 8.99 0.00 7.19
CA ARG A 133 8.52 1.14 7.99
C ARG A 133 9.61 2.19 8.10
N GLY A 134 9.17 3.47 8.17
CA GLY A 134 10.04 4.64 8.17
C GLY A 134 10.57 5.01 6.79
N ALA A 135 11.15 6.19 6.68
CA ALA A 135 11.68 6.67 5.41
C ALA A 135 12.66 5.65 4.84
N GLY A 136 12.42 5.24 3.62
CA GLY A 136 13.18 4.18 2.94
C GLY A 136 13.66 4.60 1.57
N SER A 137 14.73 3.96 1.11
CA SER A 137 15.20 4.14 -0.26
C SER A 137 14.17 3.51 -1.20
N SER A 138 13.34 4.36 -1.81
CA SER A 138 12.49 3.92 -2.90
C SER A 138 13.34 3.80 -4.16
N TYR A 139 13.60 2.57 -4.57
CA TYR A 139 14.36 2.32 -5.80
C TYR A 139 13.55 2.66 -7.04
N ASN A 140 12.24 2.54 -6.95
CA ASN A 140 11.34 2.62 -8.10
C ASN A 140 10.17 3.55 -7.79
N GLY A 141 10.17 4.73 -8.40
CA GLY A 141 9.04 5.65 -8.39
C GLY A 141 8.93 6.53 -7.16
N VAL A 142 7.78 6.53 -6.52
CA VAL A 142 7.38 7.48 -5.47
C VAL A 142 8.30 7.46 -4.26
N ALA A 143 8.45 8.60 -3.62
CA ALA A 143 9.19 8.71 -2.37
C ALA A 143 8.48 7.96 -1.23
N GLY A 144 9.12 6.95 -0.68
CA GLY A 144 8.62 6.18 0.47
C GLY A 144 8.90 6.90 1.79
N VAL A 145 8.17 8.01 2.04
CA VAL A 145 8.35 8.83 3.24
C VAL A 145 7.99 8.06 4.52
N ALA A 146 6.91 7.29 4.47
CA ALA A 146 6.45 6.45 5.57
C ALA A 146 7.01 5.04 5.53
N GLY A 147 7.52 4.64 4.37
CA GLY A 147 8.00 3.28 4.10
C GLY A 147 7.60 2.78 2.72
N GLY A 148 7.64 1.46 2.56
CA GLY A 148 7.29 0.80 1.31
C GLY A 148 6.57 -0.52 1.51
N ILE A 149 5.74 -0.88 0.53
CA ILE A 149 5.11 -2.19 0.42
C ILE A 149 5.56 -2.80 -0.90
N MET A 150 6.28 -3.90 -0.79
CA MET A 150 6.81 -4.64 -1.93
C MET A 150 6.00 -5.90 -2.10
N LEU A 151 5.24 -5.97 -3.17
CA LEU A 151 4.44 -7.11 -3.59
C LEU A 151 5.27 -7.94 -4.56
N GLU A 152 5.52 -9.18 -4.23
CA GLU A 152 6.22 -10.14 -5.08
C GLU A 152 5.22 -11.17 -5.60
N SER A 153 5.00 -11.20 -6.90
CA SER A 153 4.08 -12.14 -7.52
C SER A 153 4.65 -13.57 -7.52
N ILE A 154 3.75 -14.55 -7.63
CA ILE A 154 4.12 -15.98 -7.60
C ILE A 154 5.25 -16.30 -8.58
N ASN A 155 6.18 -17.15 -8.18
CA ASN A 155 7.25 -17.67 -9.06
C ASN A 155 6.70 -18.84 -9.88
N ILE A 156 6.48 -18.61 -11.17
CA ILE A 156 5.94 -19.62 -12.09
C ILE A 156 6.90 -20.78 -12.43
N PHE A 157 8.17 -20.67 -12.05
CA PHE A 157 9.18 -21.72 -12.25
C PHE A 157 9.36 -22.59 -11.01
N ASP A 158 8.60 -22.33 -9.92
CA ASP A 158 8.63 -23.17 -8.71
C ASP A 158 7.75 -24.41 -8.90
N GLN A 159 8.36 -25.58 -8.69
CA GLN A 159 7.69 -26.90 -8.76
C GLN A 159 6.66 -27.11 -7.62
N ASN A 160 6.76 -26.34 -6.53
CA ASN A 160 5.94 -26.49 -5.33
C ASN A 160 4.61 -25.71 -5.39
N ASN A 161 4.38 -24.91 -6.44
CA ASN A 161 3.12 -24.18 -6.59
C ASN A 161 1.94 -25.13 -6.78
N ASP A 162 0.96 -25.06 -5.90
CA ASP A 162 -0.25 -25.86 -5.96
C ASP A 162 -1.33 -25.20 -6.83
N SER A 163 -2.07 -26.04 -7.57
CA SER A 163 -3.34 -25.65 -8.18
C SER A 163 -4.47 -25.96 -7.21
N TYR A 164 -5.47 -25.07 -7.10
CA TYR A 164 -6.55 -25.23 -6.13
C TYR A 164 -7.85 -24.55 -6.55
N ALA A 165 -8.94 -25.02 -6.01
CA ALA A 165 -10.23 -24.35 -5.95
C ALA A 165 -10.51 -23.90 -4.52
N TYR A 166 -11.04 -22.70 -4.33
CA TYR A 166 -11.37 -22.12 -3.04
C TYR A 166 -12.80 -21.60 -3.04
N LEU A 167 -13.54 -21.94 -2.00
CA LEU A 167 -14.90 -21.47 -1.77
C LEU A 167 -15.02 -20.94 -0.35
N SER A 168 -15.66 -19.79 -0.17
CA SER A 168 -16.01 -19.30 1.16
C SER A 168 -17.41 -18.72 1.22
N ALA A 169 -17.98 -18.73 2.43
CA ALA A 169 -19.24 -18.11 2.77
C ALA A 169 -19.18 -17.51 4.19
N GLY A 170 -19.90 -16.42 4.43
CA GLY A 170 -19.86 -15.74 5.72
C GLY A 170 -21.01 -14.79 5.96
N SER A 171 -20.90 -14.02 7.04
CA SER A 171 -21.85 -12.99 7.43
C SER A 171 -22.08 -11.99 6.30
N TYR A 172 -23.22 -11.31 6.30
CA TYR A 172 -23.60 -10.31 5.30
C TYR A 172 -23.62 -10.86 3.86
N PHE A 173 -23.97 -12.13 3.72
CA PHE A 173 -23.96 -12.82 2.43
C PHE A 173 -22.60 -12.79 1.73
N THR A 174 -21.52 -12.67 2.51
CA THR A 174 -20.16 -12.71 1.97
C THR A 174 -19.89 -14.07 1.36
N ASN A 175 -19.41 -14.10 0.12
CA ASN A 175 -19.01 -15.32 -0.56
C ASN A 175 -17.85 -15.03 -1.52
N LYS A 176 -17.00 -16.05 -1.75
CA LYS A 176 -15.88 -15.99 -2.67
C LYS A 176 -15.69 -17.34 -3.35
N VAL A 177 -15.46 -17.32 -4.64
CA VAL A 177 -15.04 -18.46 -5.44
C VAL A 177 -13.75 -18.09 -6.15
N THR A 178 -12.70 -18.89 -5.95
CA THR A 178 -11.41 -18.69 -6.64
C THR A 178 -10.93 -20.00 -7.22
N GLY A 179 -10.50 -19.98 -8.47
CA GLY A 179 -9.76 -21.05 -9.12
C GLY A 179 -8.34 -20.60 -9.43
N VAL A 180 -7.36 -21.41 -9.02
CA VAL A 180 -5.95 -21.20 -9.32
C VAL A 180 -5.39 -22.43 -10.02
N TYR A 181 -4.77 -22.19 -11.17
CA TYR A 181 -4.02 -23.20 -11.90
C TYR A 181 -2.55 -22.82 -12.01
N ASN A 182 -1.68 -23.67 -11.51
CA ASN A 182 -0.24 -23.55 -11.63
C ASN A 182 0.27 -24.75 -12.45
N MET A 183 0.78 -24.47 -13.63
CA MET A 183 1.46 -25.49 -14.43
C MET A 183 2.80 -25.83 -13.77
N LYS A 184 3.06 -27.10 -13.52
CA LYS A 184 4.41 -27.52 -13.14
C LYS A 184 5.39 -27.16 -14.26
N PRO A 185 6.51 -26.50 -13.97
CA PRO A 185 7.47 -26.09 -14.99
C PRO A 185 7.86 -27.25 -15.91
N HIS A 186 7.71 -27.07 -17.21
CA HIS A 186 7.99 -28.09 -18.22
C HIS A 186 8.66 -27.48 -19.45
N ASN A 187 9.80 -28.06 -19.87
CA ASN A 187 10.58 -27.56 -21.00
C ASN A 187 10.86 -26.05 -20.96
N GLY A 188 11.14 -25.50 -19.78
CA GLY A 188 11.40 -24.09 -19.58
C GLY A 188 10.16 -23.20 -19.43
N TRP A 189 8.95 -23.69 -19.72
CA TRP A 189 7.71 -22.92 -19.56
C TRP A 189 7.17 -22.96 -18.15
N GLY A 190 6.66 -21.82 -17.68
CA GLY A 190 5.88 -21.67 -16.47
C GLY A 190 4.58 -20.93 -16.74
N LEU A 191 3.51 -21.26 -15.98
CA LEU A 191 2.19 -20.65 -16.12
C LEU A 191 1.46 -20.62 -14.78
N HIS A 192 0.89 -19.48 -14.45
CA HIS A 192 -0.08 -19.27 -13.39
C HIS A 192 -1.32 -18.59 -13.97
N ILE A 193 -2.50 -19.11 -13.63
CA ILE A 193 -3.79 -18.51 -13.98
C ILE A 193 -4.64 -18.49 -12.71
N LYS A 194 -5.26 -17.35 -12.42
CA LYS A 194 -6.23 -17.18 -11.34
C LYS A 194 -7.48 -16.49 -11.85
N ALA A 195 -8.64 -16.99 -11.43
CA ALA A 195 -9.92 -16.31 -11.60
C ALA A 195 -10.66 -16.29 -10.26
N THR A 196 -11.20 -15.14 -9.88
CA THR A 196 -11.93 -14.93 -8.62
C THR A 196 -13.22 -14.17 -8.88
N ASN A 197 -14.29 -14.59 -8.20
CA ASN A 197 -15.51 -13.81 -8.01
C ASN A 197 -15.80 -13.71 -6.52
N GLN A 198 -16.08 -12.50 -6.04
CA GLN A 198 -16.34 -12.19 -4.63
C GLN A 198 -17.51 -11.24 -4.49
N TYR A 199 -18.35 -11.49 -3.49
CA TYR A 199 -19.50 -10.64 -3.18
C TYR A 199 -19.76 -10.56 -1.69
N THR A 200 -20.20 -9.40 -1.21
CA THR A 200 -20.76 -9.18 0.11
C THR A 200 -21.80 -8.07 0.08
N ASN A 201 -22.85 -8.16 0.92
CA ASN A 201 -23.77 -7.04 1.14
C ASN A 201 -23.14 -5.90 1.98
N GLY A 202 -21.98 -6.16 2.62
CA GLY A 202 -21.38 -5.25 3.59
C GLY A 202 -22.12 -5.18 4.92
N TYR A 203 -21.50 -4.57 5.93
CA TYR A 203 -22.13 -4.34 7.22
C TYR A 203 -23.13 -3.19 7.16
N LYS A 204 -22.73 -2.05 6.59
CA LYS A 204 -23.60 -0.89 6.42
C LYS A 204 -24.68 -1.15 5.38
N ASP A 205 -25.83 -0.54 5.56
CA ASP A 205 -26.89 -0.56 4.53
C ASP A 205 -26.35 0.04 3.23
N TYR A 206 -26.68 -0.57 2.09
CA TYR A 206 -26.17 -0.23 0.75
C TYR A 206 -24.65 -0.37 0.55
N GLY A 207 -23.89 -0.77 1.56
CA GLY A 207 -22.41 -0.90 1.55
C GLY A 207 -21.91 -2.20 0.91
N PHE A 208 -22.51 -2.66 -0.18
CA PHE A 208 -22.11 -3.90 -0.86
C PHE A 208 -20.75 -3.78 -1.57
N ASN A 209 -20.09 -4.91 -1.75
CA ASN A 209 -18.94 -5.05 -2.66
C ASN A 209 -19.17 -6.25 -3.59
N SER A 210 -19.06 -6.02 -4.89
CA SER A 210 -19.08 -7.06 -5.93
C SER A 210 -17.81 -6.94 -6.75
N SER A 211 -16.95 -7.96 -6.73
CA SER A 211 -15.63 -7.86 -7.33
C SER A 211 -15.21 -9.12 -8.05
N GLN A 212 -14.50 -8.95 -9.16
CA GLN A 212 -13.95 -10.00 -9.98
C GLN A 212 -12.47 -9.73 -10.26
N ALA A 213 -11.67 -10.78 -10.33
CA ALA A 213 -10.27 -10.68 -10.69
C ALA A 213 -9.86 -11.79 -11.63
N PHE A 214 -8.99 -11.45 -12.56
CA PHE A 214 -8.32 -12.39 -13.44
C PHE A 214 -6.83 -12.07 -13.49
N THR A 215 -6.00 -13.07 -13.20
CA THR A 215 -4.53 -12.94 -13.26
C THR A 215 -3.97 -14.04 -14.16
N ILE A 216 -3.05 -13.66 -15.02
CA ILE A 216 -2.21 -14.59 -15.77
C ILE A 216 -0.74 -14.18 -15.63
N LYS A 217 0.12 -15.13 -15.27
CA LYS A 217 1.57 -14.99 -15.36
C LYS A 217 2.13 -16.15 -16.15
N THR A 218 2.89 -15.86 -17.19
CA THR A 218 3.53 -16.88 -18.03
C THR A 218 4.96 -16.48 -18.32
N GLY A 219 5.81 -17.43 -18.62
CA GLY A 219 7.19 -17.12 -18.92
C GLY A 219 7.98 -18.32 -19.38
N TYR A 220 9.20 -18.03 -19.80
CA TYR A 220 10.12 -19.00 -20.34
C TYR A 220 11.51 -18.85 -19.74
N LYS A 221 12.06 -19.94 -19.19
CA LYS A 221 13.43 -20.07 -18.72
C LYS A 221 14.25 -20.67 -19.86
N PHE A 222 15.02 -19.84 -20.55
CA PHE A 222 15.86 -20.30 -21.69
C PHE A 222 16.97 -21.23 -21.21
N ASN A 223 17.55 -20.91 -20.06
CA ASN A 223 18.57 -21.67 -19.34
C ASN A 223 18.69 -21.13 -17.89
N GLU A 224 19.67 -21.57 -17.14
CA GLU A 224 19.88 -21.14 -15.74
C GLU A 224 20.23 -19.65 -15.60
N ARG A 225 20.57 -18.97 -16.68
CA ARG A 225 20.98 -17.56 -16.66
C ARG A 225 19.94 -16.60 -17.26
N HIS A 226 18.97 -17.07 -18.01
CA HIS A 226 18.06 -16.22 -18.79
C HIS A 226 16.60 -16.60 -18.58
N THR A 227 15.80 -15.65 -18.11
CA THR A 227 14.36 -15.81 -17.95
C THR A 227 13.61 -14.62 -18.51
N ILE A 228 12.45 -14.87 -19.07
CA ILE A 228 11.47 -13.85 -19.45
C ILE A 228 10.12 -14.23 -18.87
N ASP A 229 9.41 -13.28 -18.30
CA ASP A 229 8.04 -13.51 -17.83
C ASP A 229 7.13 -12.30 -18.11
N PHE A 230 5.86 -12.62 -18.35
CA PHE A 230 4.78 -11.66 -18.55
C PHE A 230 3.73 -11.89 -17.47
N LEU A 231 3.32 -10.81 -16.81
CA LEU A 231 2.26 -10.77 -15.82
C LEU A 231 1.17 -9.82 -16.28
N SER A 232 -0.10 -10.26 -16.22
CA SER A 232 -1.27 -9.42 -16.38
C SER A 232 -2.23 -9.67 -15.21
N MET A 233 -2.56 -8.61 -14.48
CA MET A 233 -3.50 -8.62 -13.36
C MET A 233 -4.64 -7.67 -13.70
N ASN A 234 -5.87 -8.18 -13.65
CA ASN A 234 -7.07 -7.44 -14.01
C ASN A 234 -8.07 -7.55 -12.87
N GLY A 235 -8.60 -6.43 -12.41
CA GLY A 235 -9.62 -6.34 -11.38
C GLY A 235 -10.80 -5.50 -11.86
N PHE A 236 -11.99 -5.93 -11.51
CA PHE A 236 -13.22 -5.16 -11.64
C PHE A 236 -13.95 -5.19 -10.33
N HIS A 237 -14.47 -4.03 -9.90
CA HIS A 237 -15.36 -3.99 -8.76
C HIS A 237 -16.49 -2.98 -8.94
N ARG A 238 -17.54 -3.20 -8.19
CA ARG A 238 -18.62 -2.27 -7.95
C ARG A 238 -18.95 -2.26 -6.46
N ASN A 239 -19.02 -1.07 -5.87
CA ASN A 239 -19.32 -0.89 -4.45
C ASN A 239 -20.52 0.02 -4.25
N GLY A 240 -21.25 -0.22 -3.16
CA GLY A 240 -22.00 0.83 -2.50
C GLY A 240 -21.04 1.63 -1.63
N GLN A 241 -21.09 2.94 -1.72
CA GLN A 241 -20.18 3.83 -1.01
C GLN A 241 -20.47 3.89 0.50
N GLY A 242 -19.46 4.22 1.30
CA GLY A 242 -19.55 4.32 2.76
C GLY A 242 -18.63 5.39 3.36
N TRP A 243 -18.13 6.33 2.55
CA TRP A 243 -17.16 7.35 2.94
C TRP A 243 -17.75 8.54 3.72
N LEU A 244 -19.08 8.62 3.86
CA LEU A 244 -19.73 9.52 4.78
C LEU A 244 -20.06 8.81 6.10
N GLY A 245 -19.67 9.44 7.22
CA GLY A 245 -19.96 8.89 8.54
C GLY A 245 -21.40 9.19 9.00
N ASN A 246 -21.74 8.67 10.18
CA ASN A 246 -23.04 8.84 10.82
C ASN A 246 -22.90 9.44 12.21
N THR A 247 -23.90 10.20 12.66
CA THR A 247 -23.96 10.66 14.07
C THR A 247 -24.24 9.48 14.98
N LEU A 248 -23.93 9.64 16.29
CA LEU A 248 -24.25 8.60 17.29
C LEU A 248 -25.74 8.31 17.36
N GLU A 249 -26.58 9.34 17.25
CA GLU A 249 -28.05 9.21 17.27
C GLU A 249 -28.53 8.33 16.12
N GLU A 250 -28.03 8.55 14.89
CA GLU A 250 -28.36 7.70 13.74
C GLU A 250 -27.91 6.24 13.97
N LEU A 251 -26.72 6.04 14.56
CA LEU A 251 -26.15 4.71 14.84
C LEU A 251 -26.84 3.98 16.01
N GLU A 252 -27.47 4.71 16.95
CA GLU A 252 -28.31 4.14 17.99
C GLU A 252 -29.65 3.69 17.44
N LEU A 253 -30.25 4.46 16.53
CA LEU A 253 -31.50 4.10 15.84
C LEU A 253 -31.29 2.94 14.86
N ASN A 254 -30.23 2.98 14.09
CA ASN A 254 -29.85 1.95 13.14
C ASN A 254 -28.35 1.66 13.19
N PRO A 255 -27.91 0.60 13.88
CA PRO A 255 -26.49 0.23 13.96
C PRO A 255 -25.79 0.00 12.61
N ARG A 256 -26.55 -0.20 11.54
CA ARG A 256 -26.08 -0.41 10.17
C ARG A 256 -26.24 0.81 9.28
N ALA A 257 -26.63 1.96 9.84
CA ALA A 257 -26.81 3.18 9.08
C ALA A 257 -25.55 3.47 8.23
N ASN A 258 -25.78 3.91 7.01
CA ASN A 258 -24.76 4.39 6.09
C ASN A 258 -24.95 5.90 5.88
N GLY A 259 -23.88 6.67 5.96
CA GLY A 259 -23.91 8.10 5.65
C GLY A 259 -24.16 8.38 4.18
N ASN A 260 -23.76 7.46 3.30
CA ASN A 260 -24.07 7.49 1.88
C ASN A 260 -25.46 6.90 1.62
N VAL A 261 -26.08 7.31 0.52
CA VAL A 261 -27.40 6.82 0.09
C VAL A 261 -27.26 5.73 -0.99
N GLU A 262 -28.36 5.00 -1.27
CA GLU A 262 -28.39 3.85 -2.19
C GLU A 262 -27.92 4.21 -3.62
N SER A 263 -28.15 5.44 -4.08
CA SER A 263 -27.71 5.93 -5.39
C SER A 263 -26.18 6.11 -5.50
N GLU A 264 -25.49 6.27 -4.38
CA GLU A 264 -24.05 6.50 -4.32
C GLU A 264 -23.28 5.18 -4.42
N THR A 265 -22.87 4.86 -5.62
CA THR A 265 -22.11 3.65 -5.96
C THR A 265 -20.90 4.02 -6.80
N ASP A 266 -19.91 3.15 -6.81
CA ASP A 266 -18.79 3.26 -7.74
C ASP A 266 -18.61 1.99 -8.58
N ASN A 267 -17.83 2.10 -9.62
CA ASN A 267 -17.38 0.97 -10.42
C ASN A 267 -16.01 1.27 -11.02
N TRP A 268 -15.09 0.31 -10.92
CA TRP A 268 -13.72 0.47 -11.38
C TRP A 268 -13.23 -0.79 -12.09
N PHE A 269 -12.49 -0.57 -13.16
CA PHE A 269 -11.67 -1.58 -13.81
C PHE A 269 -10.20 -1.16 -13.72
N MET A 270 -9.33 -2.06 -13.28
CA MET A 270 -7.89 -1.85 -13.24
C MET A 270 -7.17 -3.00 -13.93
N SER A 271 -6.16 -2.69 -14.72
CA SER A 271 -5.28 -3.64 -15.39
C SER A 271 -3.82 -3.24 -15.18
N MET A 272 -3.02 -4.14 -14.62
CA MET A 272 -1.58 -4.00 -14.48
C MET A 272 -0.89 -5.08 -15.31
N ASN A 273 -0.03 -4.67 -16.23
CA ASN A 273 0.68 -5.56 -17.15
C ASN A 273 2.18 -5.30 -17.07
N ARG A 274 2.99 -6.35 -17.01
CA ARG A 274 4.45 -6.26 -16.94
C ARG A 274 5.10 -7.35 -17.77
N LEU A 275 6.09 -6.97 -18.55
CA LEU A 275 7.05 -7.88 -19.19
C LEU A 275 8.40 -7.68 -18.54
N GLN A 276 9.00 -8.74 -18.01
CA GLN A 276 10.31 -8.68 -17.35
C GLN A 276 11.27 -9.68 -17.99
N TYR A 277 12.48 -9.23 -18.22
CA TYR A 277 13.62 -10.06 -18.59
C TYR A 277 14.69 -9.98 -17.51
N LYS A 278 15.19 -11.14 -17.07
CA LYS A 278 16.31 -11.27 -16.11
C LYS A 278 17.41 -12.09 -16.71
N MET A 279 18.65 -11.66 -16.49
CA MET A 279 19.81 -12.44 -16.91
C MET A 279 20.97 -12.31 -15.94
N TRP A 280 21.67 -13.38 -15.72
CA TRP A 280 23.03 -13.39 -15.18
C TRP A 280 24.02 -13.20 -16.33
N ALA A 281 24.48 -11.96 -16.51
CA ALA A 281 25.45 -11.63 -17.56
C ALA A 281 26.81 -12.28 -17.27
N THR A 282 27.15 -12.38 -15.99
CA THR A 282 28.28 -13.16 -15.45
C THR A 282 27.82 -13.85 -14.16
N ASP A 283 28.69 -14.61 -13.50
CA ASP A 283 28.39 -15.26 -12.21
C ASP A 283 28.19 -14.24 -11.06
N TYR A 284 28.57 -12.99 -11.26
CA TYR A 284 28.50 -11.91 -10.29
C TYR A 284 27.65 -10.69 -10.75
N LEU A 285 27.12 -10.69 -11.97
CA LEU A 285 26.34 -9.58 -12.51
C LEU A 285 24.94 -10.02 -12.93
N LEU A 286 23.95 -9.60 -12.17
CA LEU A 286 22.55 -9.82 -12.43
C LEU A 286 21.93 -8.56 -13.03
N ILE A 287 21.22 -8.70 -14.15
CA ILE A 287 20.51 -7.62 -14.84
C ILE A 287 19.02 -7.95 -14.87
N SER A 288 18.19 -6.97 -14.57
CA SER A 288 16.73 -7.02 -14.69
C SER A 288 16.21 -5.83 -15.47
N SER A 289 15.40 -6.08 -16.47
CA SER A 289 14.71 -5.06 -17.25
C SER A 289 13.22 -5.35 -17.28
N SER A 290 12.39 -4.35 -17.03
CA SER A 290 10.94 -4.49 -17.13
C SER A 290 10.35 -3.34 -17.92
N VAL A 291 9.29 -3.67 -18.68
CA VAL A 291 8.37 -2.68 -19.25
C VAL A 291 7.00 -2.99 -18.66
N TYR A 292 6.28 -1.94 -18.25
CA TYR A 292 4.97 -2.08 -17.61
C TYR A 292 3.96 -1.10 -18.16
N PHE A 293 2.70 -1.52 -18.12
CA PHE A 293 1.54 -0.73 -18.51
C PHE A 293 0.43 -0.90 -17.49
N GLN A 294 -0.10 0.21 -16.99
CA GLN A 294 -1.25 0.24 -16.09
C GLN A 294 -2.37 1.01 -16.77
N PHE A 295 -3.58 0.48 -16.65
CA PHE A 295 -4.80 1.12 -17.10
C PHE A 295 -5.86 1.04 -16.01
N GLN A 296 -6.60 2.14 -15.83
CA GLN A 296 -7.76 2.17 -14.94
C GLN A 296 -8.84 3.02 -15.58
N ASP A 297 -10.10 2.59 -15.44
CA ASP A 297 -11.28 3.30 -15.91
C ASP A 297 -12.41 3.05 -14.93
N GLY A 298 -13.13 4.11 -14.56
CA GLY A 298 -14.26 3.98 -13.68
C GLY A 298 -14.85 5.32 -13.27
N SER A 299 -15.88 5.23 -12.45
CA SER A 299 -16.56 6.40 -11.90
C SER A 299 -17.17 6.12 -10.54
N TYR A 300 -17.42 7.20 -9.80
CA TYR A 300 -18.20 7.17 -8.57
C TYR A 300 -19.32 8.20 -8.61
N ARG A 301 -20.46 7.85 -8.02
CA ARG A 301 -21.61 8.72 -7.89
C ARG A 301 -21.58 9.48 -6.59
N PHE A 302 -21.96 10.75 -6.68
CA PHE A 302 -21.98 11.69 -5.59
C PHE A 302 -23.33 12.41 -5.55
N ASP A 303 -24.06 12.25 -4.46
CA ASP A 303 -25.33 12.91 -4.22
C ASP A 303 -25.08 14.22 -3.47
N LEU A 304 -25.22 15.33 -4.18
CA LEU A 304 -24.96 16.66 -3.62
C LEU A 304 -25.90 17.00 -2.47
N ASP A 305 -27.18 16.61 -2.54
CA ASP A 305 -28.16 16.89 -1.49
C ASP A 305 -27.77 16.18 -0.19
N ASN A 306 -27.36 14.90 -0.29
CA ASN A 306 -26.91 14.13 0.86
C ASN A 306 -25.64 14.72 1.48
N TYR A 307 -24.67 15.10 0.65
CA TYR A 307 -23.42 15.70 1.10
C TYR A 307 -23.63 17.04 1.82
N MET A 308 -24.37 17.97 1.20
CA MET A 308 -24.65 19.30 1.77
C MET A 308 -25.39 19.20 3.10
N LYS A 309 -26.37 18.31 3.18
CA LYS A 309 -27.09 18.03 4.42
C LYS A 309 -26.16 17.53 5.52
N ARG A 310 -25.27 16.57 5.22
CA ARG A 310 -24.39 15.94 6.22
C ARG A 310 -23.24 16.83 6.66
N MET A 311 -22.64 17.52 5.72
CA MET A 311 -21.45 18.34 6.03
C MET A 311 -21.81 19.72 6.54
N TYR A 312 -22.84 20.36 5.97
CA TYR A 312 -23.17 21.76 6.25
C TYR A 312 -24.54 21.95 6.92
N GLY A 313 -25.31 20.89 7.11
CA GLY A 313 -26.69 20.99 7.62
C GLY A 313 -27.63 21.71 6.64
N ASP A 314 -27.26 21.81 5.37
CA ASP A 314 -28.06 22.45 4.34
C ASP A 314 -29.08 21.46 3.75
N TYR A 315 -30.35 21.82 3.80
CA TYR A 315 -31.47 21.01 3.29
C TYR A 315 -32.06 21.59 1.98
N THR A 316 -31.34 22.50 1.32
CA THR A 316 -31.76 23.02 0.02
C THR A 316 -31.78 21.86 -0.99
N PRO A 317 -32.89 21.65 -1.71
CA PRO A 317 -32.94 20.57 -2.71
C PRO A 317 -32.20 21.00 -3.98
N TYR A 318 -30.96 20.57 -4.14
CA TYR A 318 -30.18 20.78 -5.36
C TYR A 318 -30.63 19.86 -6.49
N ASN A 319 -31.12 18.65 -6.13
CA ASN A 319 -31.52 17.58 -7.05
C ASN A 319 -30.41 17.20 -8.03
N MET A 320 -29.17 17.18 -7.53
CA MET A 320 -27.99 16.95 -8.32
C MET A 320 -27.35 15.61 -7.94
N LEU A 321 -27.28 14.71 -8.90
CA LEU A 321 -26.51 13.46 -8.80
C LEU A 321 -25.39 13.50 -9.83
N TYR A 322 -24.17 13.59 -9.35
CA TYR A 322 -22.97 13.65 -10.17
C TYR A 322 -22.34 12.27 -10.39
N ASP A 323 -21.73 12.07 -11.55
CA ASP A 323 -20.91 10.90 -11.88
C ASP A 323 -19.48 11.39 -12.17
N TYR A 324 -18.60 11.26 -11.17
CA TYR A 324 -17.20 11.63 -11.28
C TYR A 324 -16.45 10.48 -11.93
N GLY A 325 -15.96 10.69 -13.15
CA GLY A 325 -15.25 9.69 -13.92
C GLY A 325 -13.77 9.97 -14.02
N LEU A 326 -12.99 8.88 -13.98
CA LEU A 326 -11.54 8.89 -14.08
C LEU A 326 -11.10 7.81 -15.08
N ARG A 327 -10.20 8.17 -15.98
CA ARG A 327 -9.56 7.20 -16.87
C ARG A 327 -8.08 7.50 -16.97
N HIS A 328 -7.24 6.54 -16.55
CA HIS A 328 -5.81 6.74 -16.67
C HIS A 328 -5.09 5.60 -17.39
N HIS A 329 -3.93 5.92 -17.90
CA HIS A 329 -2.94 4.96 -18.35
C HIS A 329 -1.53 5.43 -17.96
N MET A 330 -0.73 4.47 -17.56
CA MET A 330 0.68 4.67 -17.24
C MET A 330 1.50 3.67 -18.04
N ILE A 331 2.55 4.13 -18.69
CA ILE A 331 3.55 3.29 -19.32
C ILE A 331 4.92 3.64 -18.77
N GLY A 332 5.69 2.62 -18.42
CA GLY A 332 7.01 2.84 -17.86
C GLY A 332 7.96 1.67 -18.07
N ALA A 333 9.21 1.91 -17.72
CA ALA A 333 10.25 0.92 -17.77
C ALA A 333 11.21 1.08 -16.60
N ASN A 334 11.79 -0.03 -16.16
CA ASN A 334 12.91 -0.02 -15.23
C ASN A 334 14.05 -0.90 -15.74
N PHE A 335 15.26 -0.51 -15.34
CA PHE A 335 16.49 -1.25 -15.60
C PHE A 335 17.32 -1.25 -14.32
N ILE A 336 17.68 -2.44 -13.84
CA ILE A 336 18.45 -2.62 -12.59
C ILE A 336 19.58 -3.58 -12.85
N GLU A 337 20.78 -3.16 -12.43
CA GLU A 337 21.98 -4.00 -12.39
C GLU A 337 22.39 -4.24 -10.95
N LYS A 338 22.75 -5.47 -10.61
CA LYS A 338 23.28 -5.84 -9.31
C LYS A 338 24.57 -6.63 -9.49
N CYS A 339 25.64 -6.06 -8.98
CA CYS A 339 26.98 -6.63 -9.04
C CYS A 339 27.36 -7.16 -7.65
N TYR A 340 27.67 -8.45 -7.56
CA TYR A 340 28.10 -9.14 -6.35
C TYR A 340 29.62 -9.36 -6.40
N LEU A 341 30.34 -8.68 -5.54
CA LEU A 341 31.76 -8.91 -5.29
C LEU A 341 31.90 -9.54 -3.90
N SER A 342 33.06 -10.04 -3.53
CA SER A 342 33.22 -10.81 -2.27
C SER A 342 32.58 -10.16 -1.04
N ASP A 343 32.94 -8.91 -0.78
CA ASP A 343 32.50 -8.16 0.41
C ASP A 343 31.64 -6.94 0.06
N LEU A 344 31.36 -6.75 -1.24
CA LEU A 344 30.69 -5.57 -1.76
C LEU A 344 29.57 -5.95 -2.72
N THR A 345 28.41 -5.38 -2.52
CA THR A 345 27.30 -5.45 -3.50
C THR A 345 26.95 -4.05 -3.96
N LEU A 346 27.02 -3.83 -5.27
CA LEU A 346 26.57 -2.60 -5.90
C LEU A 346 25.28 -2.86 -6.66
N THR A 347 24.27 -2.05 -6.38
CA THR A 347 23.01 -2.02 -7.16
C THR A 347 22.85 -0.65 -7.78
N VAL A 348 22.64 -0.59 -9.08
CA VAL A 348 22.33 0.65 -9.80
C VAL A 348 21.07 0.45 -10.63
N GLY A 349 20.31 1.50 -10.84
CA GLY A 349 19.12 1.39 -11.66
C GLY A 349 18.56 2.71 -12.13
N VAL A 350 17.71 2.59 -13.12
CA VAL A 350 16.92 3.69 -13.67
C VAL A 350 15.48 3.23 -13.78
N ASN A 351 14.55 4.08 -13.38
CA ASN A 351 13.11 3.90 -13.55
C ASN A 351 12.53 5.16 -14.17
N GLY A 352 11.55 4.99 -15.06
CA GLY A 352 10.82 6.13 -15.61
C GLY A 352 9.45 5.71 -16.10
N TYR A 353 8.48 6.62 -15.97
CA TYR A 353 7.15 6.46 -16.54
C TYR A 353 6.57 7.79 -17.01
N THR A 354 5.60 7.67 -17.91
CA THR A 354 4.63 8.71 -18.20
C THR A 354 3.24 8.21 -17.84
N TYR A 355 2.45 9.08 -17.26
CA TYR A 355 1.10 8.85 -16.79
C TYR A 355 0.19 9.94 -17.33
N SER A 356 -1.03 9.59 -17.72
CA SER A 356 -2.05 10.51 -18.16
C SER A 356 -3.40 10.09 -17.61
N ARG A 357 -4.14 11.01 -16.99
CA ARG A 357 -5.48 10.78 -16.43
C ARG A 357 -6.45 11.83 -16.94
N ASP A 358 -7.54 11.37 -17.52
CA ASP A 358 -8.72 12.18 -17.82
C ASP A 358 -9.64 12.17 -16.61
N HIS A 359 -10.07 13.36 -16.19
CA HIS A 359 -11.08 13.60 -15.18
C HIS A 359 -12.28 14.24 -15.87
N PHE A 360 -13.47 13.73 -15.59
CA PHE A 360 -14.70 14.27 -16.16
C PHE A 360 -15.85 14.19 -15.15
N LEU A 361 -16.78 15.13 -15.26
CA LEU A 361 -17.98 15.17 -14.45
C LEU A 361 -19.22 15.21 -15.34
N ASP A 362 -20.04 14.18 -15.24
CA ASP A 362 -21.32 14.07 -15.86
C ASP A 362 -22.45 14.34 -14.85
N ASN A 363 -23.45 15.12 -15.25
CA ASN A 363 -24.68 15.24 -14.46
C ASN A 363 -25.65 14.11 -14.83
N LYS A 364 -26.05 13.31 -13.85
CA LYS A 364 -27.02 12.20 -13.99
C LYS A 364 -28.37 12.53 -13.37
N SER A 365 -28.66 13.79 -13.06
CA SER A 365 -29.93 14.22 -12.50
C SER A 365 -31.09 13.92 -13.43
N PHE A 366 -32.23 13.50 -12.89
CA PHE A 366 -33.35 12.89 -13.62
C PHE A 366 -34.06 13.78 -14.64
N ASN A 367 -33.85 15.08 -14.62
CA ASN A 367 -34.61 16.03 -15.48
C ASN A 367 -33.73 17.02 -16.24
N ILE A 368 -32.43 16.86 -16.25
CA ILE A 368 -31.50 17.75 -16.95
C ILE A 368 -30.79 16.88 -18.00
N PRO A 369 -30.59 17.34 -19.23
CA PRO A 369 -29.77 16.64 -20.20
C PRO A 369 -28.38 16.34 -19.59
N VAL A 370 -27.81 15.15 -19.88
CA VAL A 370 -26.44 14.83 -19.47
C VAL A 370 -25.53 15.89 -20.09
N GLU A 371 -24.98 16.75 -19.24
CA GLU A 371 -24.03 17.78 -19.63
C GLU A 371 -22.72 17.46 -18.99
N GLU A 372 -21.64 17.50 -19.74
CA GLU A 372 -20.29 17.43 -19.23
C GLU A 372 -19.96 18.78 -18.57
N TYR A 373 -19.87 18.81 -17.23
CA TYR A 373 -19.59 20.03 -16.48
C TYR A 373 -18.14 20.43 -16.54
N TYR A 374 -17.23 19.45 -16.54
CA TYR A 374 -15.83 19.65 -16.80
C TYR A 374 -15.19 18.39 -17.39
N SER A 375 -14.15 18.60 -18.15
CA SER A 375 -13.23 17.58 -18.62
C SER A 375 -11.82 18.15 -18.59
N ASN A 376 -10.93 17.45 -17.93
CA ASN A 376 -9.54 17.89 -17.82
C ASN A 376 -8.59 16.70 -17.84
N ARG A 377 -7.32 16.97 -18.11
CA ARG A 377 -6.26 15.97 -18.13
C ARG A 377 -5.08 16.41 -17.31
N GLY A 378 -4.69 15.56 -16.36
CA GLY A 378 -3.38 15.60 -15.74
C GLY A 378 -2.42 14.66 -16.44
N THR A 379 -1.20 15.11 -16.63
CA THR A 379 -0.10 14.30 -17.17
C THR A 379 1.08 14.37 -16.22
N LYS A 380 1.65 13.23 -15.88
CA LYS A 380 2.83 13.17 -15.02
C LYS A 380 3.96 12.40 -15.68
N THR A 381 5.17 12.96 -15.61
CA THR A 381 6.39 12.29 -16.02
C THR A 381 7.31 12.18 -14.83
N ASP A 382 7.81 10.98 -14.57
CA ASP A 382 8.73 10.70 -13.48
C ASP A 382 9.92 9.91 -14.01
N VAL A 383 11.13 10.34 -13.67
CA VAL A 383 12.37 9.65 -14.01
C VAL A 383 13.29 9.69 -12.82
N SER A 384 13.73 8.51 -12.39
CA SER A 384 14.68 8.39 -11.29
C SER A 384 15.88 7.52 -11.67
N SER A 385 17.03 7.83 -11.08
CA SER A 385 18.21 6.99 -11.10
C SER A 385 18.74 6.82 -9.69
N PHE A 386 19.20 5.61 -9.36
CA PHE A 386 19.70 5.33 -8.04
C PHE A 386 20.95 4.46 -8.06
N ALA A 387 21.72 4.57 -6.99
CA ALA A 387 22.83 3.68 -6.68
C ALA A 387 22.78 3.29 -5.21
N MET A 388 23.01 2.03 -4.92
CA MET A 388 23.18 1.51 -3.56
C MET A 388 24.43 0.68 -3.48
N LEU A 389 25.23 0.95 -2.45
CA LEU A 389 26.42 0.22 -2.11
C LEU A 389 26.23 -0.46 -0.76
N GLN A 390 26.45 -1.77 -0.71
CA GLN A 390 26.50 -2.54 0.52
C GLN A 390 27.90 -3.10 0.65
N TYR A 391 28.52 -2.90 1.82
CA TYR A 391 29.89 -3.32 2.09
C TYR A 391 29.99 -4.04 3.43
N ASN A 392 30.63 -5.19 3.42
CA ASN A 392 30.83 -6.03 4.61
C ASN A 392 32.33 -6.02 4.99
N PRO A 393 32.84 -4.94 5.65
CA PRO A 393 34.25 -4.84 6.01
C PRO A 393 34.72 -5.99 6.93
N PHE A 394 33.81 -6.53 7.71
CA PHE A 394 33.99 -7.66 8.59
C PHE A 394 32.74 -8.54 8.56
N ARG A 395 32.89 -9.84 8.92
CA ARG A 395 31.72 -10.76 9.00
C ARG A 395 30.61 -10.29 9.95
N SER A 396 30.99 -9.48 10.95
CA SER A 396 30.07 -8.95 11.95
C SER A 396 29.55 -7.54 11.65
N VAL A 397 30.03 -6.90 10.60
CA VAL A 397 29.66 -5.49 10.28
C VAL A 397 29.25 -5.41 8.82
N MET A 398 28.08 -4.82 8.58
CA MET A 398 27.64 -4.41 7.27
C MET A 398 27.31 -2.92 7.30
N VAL A 399 27.76 -2.20 6.30
CA VAL A 399 27.37 -0.80 6.08
C VAL A 399 26.79 -0.67 4.69
N SER A 400 25.76 0.16 4.54
CA SER A 400 25.24 0.49 3.22
C SER A 400 24.90 1.96 3.10
N GLY A 401 25.03 2.46 1.88
CA GLY A 401 24.61 3.79 1.51
C GLY A 401 23.83 3.74 0.19
N ASN A 402 22.87 4.62 0.06
CA ASN A 402 22.08 4.77 -1.16
C ASN A 402 21.91 6.24 -1.50
N ILE A 403 21.77 6.51 -2.78
CA ILE A 403 21.44 7.83 -3.33
C ILE A 403 20.49 7.64 -4.49
N GLN A 404 19.50 8.52 -4.59
CA GLN A 404 18.56 8.60 -5.70
C GLN A 404 18.44 10.04 -6.17
N TYR A 405 18.56 10.25 -7.46
CA TYR A 405 18.09 11.47 -8.13
C TYR A 405 16.75 11.20 -8.78
N ARG A 406 15.78 12.09 -8.58
CA ARG A 406 14.44 11.98 -9.13
C ARG A 406 13.99 13.30 -9.73
N TYR A 407 13.54 13.25 -10.98
CA TYR A 407 12.85 14.31 -11.68
C TYR A 407 11.38 13.95 -11.79
N SER A 408 10.49 14.85 -11.40
CA SER A 408 9.04 14.70 -11.51
C SER A 408 8.45 15.97 -12.12
N ALA A 409 7.56 15.84 -13.09
CA ALA A 409 6.85 16.94 -13.71
C ALA A 409 5.37 16.62 -13.79
N PHE A 410 4.52 17.62 -13.55
CA PHE A 410 3.07 17.54 -13.66
C PHE A 410 2.56 18.65 -14.57
N ASP A 411 1.76 18.30 -15.57
CA ASP A 411 1.11 19.20 -16.50
C ASP A 411 -0.41 19.00 -16.45
N TYR A 412 -1.16 20.07 -16.55
CA TYR A 412 -2.61 20.09 -16.49
C TYR A 412 -3.21 20.82 -17.70
N ILE A 413 -4.25 20.23 -18.29
CA ILE A 413 -5.00 20.76 -19.44
C ILE A 413 -6.49 20.69 -19.13
N ASP A 414 -7.18 21.82 -19.23
CA ASP A 414 -8.63 21.90 -19.18
C ASP A 414 -9.24 21.86 -20.59
N PHE A 415 -10.26 21.00 -20.82
CA PHE A 415 -10.88 20.81 -22.13
C PHE A 415 -12.28 21.46 -22.27
N VAL A 416 -12.94 21.85 -21.18
CA VAL A 416 -14.36 22.21 -21.19
C VAL A 416 -14.65 23.61 -21.74
N ASN A 417 -13.71 24.40 -22.17
CA ASN A 417 -14.01 25.79 -22.52
C ASN A 417 -13.45 26.29 -23.86
N GLU A 418 -13.64 25.54 -24.94
CA GLU A 418 -13.45 26.13 -26.28
C GLU A 418 -14.43 27.27 -26.62
N ASN A 419 -15.59 27.36 -25.94
CA ASN A 419 -16.62 28.35 -26.22
C ASN A 419 -16.78 29.48 -25.17
N ASN A 420 -16.19 29.34 -24.02
CA ASN A 420 -16.14 30.39 -23.01
C ASN A 420 -14.64 30.76 -22.83
N SER A 421 -14.25 31.93 -23.21
CA SER A 421 -12.96 32.63 -23.13
C SER A 421 -12.02 32.33 -21.96
N PHE A 422 -12.01 31.11 -21.43
CA PHE A 422 -10.97 30.57 -20.59
C PHE A 422 -9.90 30.01 -21.52
N ASN A 423 -8.84 30.73 -21.65
CA ASN A 423 -7.64 30.27 -22.30
C ASN A 423 -7.27 28.91 -21.69
N ARG A 424 -6.98 27.92 -22.54
CA ARG A 424 -6.23 26.72 -22.21
C ARG A 424 -5.11 27.12 -21.25
N SER A 425 -5.32 26.93 -19.95
CA SER A 425 -4.28 27.19 -18.97
C SER A 425 -3.36 25.97 -18.98
N ASP A 426 -2.28 26.05 -19.76
CA ASP A 426 -1.20 25.10 -19.68
C ASP A 426 -0.47 25.39 -18.35
N ASN A 427 -0.94 24.83 -17.24
CA ASN A 427 -0.29 24.93 -15.95
C ASN A 427 0.58 23.70 -15.76
N GLY A 428 1.85 23.89 -15.58
CA GLY A 428 2.81 22.83 -15.31
C GLY A 428 3.74 23.20 -14.16
N THR A 429 4.25 22.19 -13.49
CA THR A 429 5.24 22.33 -12.43
C THR A 429 6.22 21.16 -12.47
N GLU A 430 7.45 21.40 -12.03
CA GLU A 430 8.49 20.37 -12.01
C GLU A 430 9.32 20.41 -10.74
N TRP A 431 9.81 19.26 -10.35
CA TRP A 431 10.66 19.10 -9.16
C TRP A 431 11.89 18.25 -9.48
N ASN A 432 12.95 18.57 -8.75
CA ASN A 432 14.20 17.82 -8.78
C ASN A 432 14.58 17.47 -7.35
N PHE A 433 14.71 16.18 -7.06
CA PHE A 433 14.99 15.69 -5.72
C PHE A 433 16.26 14.87 -5.67
N CYS A 434 16.95 14.97 -4.53
CA CYS A 434 18.05 14.10 -4.18
C CYS A 434 17.71 13.41 -2.85
N ASN A 435 17.46 12.13 -2.89
CA ASN A 435 17.18 11.30 -1.74
C ASN A 435 18.42 10.46 -1.41
N PHE A 436 18.70 10.25 -0.13
CA PHE A 436 19.84 9.43 0.27
C PHE A 436 19.63 8.79 1.64
N GLY A 437 20.38 7.72 1.89
CA GLY A 437 20.31 7.01 3.15
C GLY A 437 21.63 6.30 3.48
N PHE A 438 21.83 6.06 4.77
CA PHE A 438 22.96 5.30 5.32
C PHE A 438 22.46 4.32 6.35
N ASN A 439 23.00 3.10 6.33
CA ASN A 439 22.66 2.06 7.30
C ASN A 439 23.92 1.38 7.77
N ALA A 440 23.90 0.91 9.02
CA ALA A 440 24.94 0.11 9.61
C ALA A 440 24.34 -1.00 10.48
N ASP A 441 24.77 -2.22 10.26
CA ASP A 441 24.42 -3.40 11.05
C ASP A 441 25.68 -3.94 11.74
N TYR A 442 25.55 -4.27 13.01
CA TYR A 442 26.57 -4.93 13.79
C TYR A 442 26.03 -6.20 14.43
N THR A 443 26.61 -7.34 14.11
CA THR A 443 26.24 -8.66 14.61
C THR A 443 27.37 -9.19 15.53
N PRO A 444 27.40 -8.74 16.81
CA PRO A 444 28.47 -9.14 17.75
C PRO A 444 28.50 -10.65 17.99
N ILE A 445 27.33 -11.27 17.98
CA ILE A 445 27.12 -12.71 18.08
C ILE A 445 25.98 -13.13 17.17
N ASN A 446 25.93 -14.36 16.71
CA ASN A 446 24.93 -14.84 15.73
C ASN A 446 23.46 -14.66 16.16
N SER A 447 23.20 -14.49 17.46
CA SER A 447 21.86 -14.29 18.01
C SER A 447 21.46 -12.83 18.13
N THR A 448 22.35 -11.87 17.89
CA THR A 448 22.08 -10.45 18.14
C THR A 448 22.58 -9.60 16.99
N LYS A 449 21.69 -8.81 16.41
CA LYS A 449 22.01 -7.76 15.45
C LYS A 449 21.59 -6.41 16.03
N ILE A 450 22.50 -5.44 15.99
CA ILE A 450 22.26 -4.04 16.32
C ILE A 450 22.32 -3.27 15.01
N TYR A 451 21.35 -2.39 14.77
CA TYR A 451 21.32 -1.60 13.56
C TYR A 451 21.02 -0.13 13.82
N ALA A 452 21.54 0.71 12.94
CA ALA A 452 21.21 2.12 12.88
C ALA A 452 21.00 2.53 11.43
N LYS A 453 20.04 3.41 11.17
CA LYS A 453 19.83 3.99 9.84
C LYS A 453 19.53 5.48 9.92
N PHE A 454 19.82 6.16 8.81
CA PHE A 454 19.41 7.53 8.53
C PHE A 454 18.95 7.62 7.09
N ASN A 455 17.80 8.28 6.86
CA ASN A 455 17.29 8.55 5.52
C ASN A 455 16.83 10.00 5.38
N HIS A 456 17.02 10.55 4.18
CA HIS A 456 16.56 11.86 3.75
C HIS A 456 15.76 11.71 2.46
N ILE A 457 14.47 12.04 2.50
CA ILE A 457 13.52 11.81 1.42
C ILE A 457 12.74 13.10 1.12
N ASN A 458 12.55 13.38 -0.15
CA ASN A 458 11.74 14.50 -0.65
C ASN A 458 10.52 13.97 -1.39
N ARG A 459 9.40 14.71 -1.31
CA ARG A 459 8.16 14.39 -2.00
C ARG A 459 7.44 15.67 -2.42
N GLU A 460 6.97 15.71 -3.65
CA GLU A 460 6.14 16.78 -4.19
C GLU A 460 4.69 16.70 -3.64
N PRO A 461 3.93 17.83 -3.65
CA PRO A 461 2.50 17.84 -3.44
C PRO A 461 1.76 16.98 -4.47
N THR A 462 0.64 16.39 -4.07
CA THR A 462 -0.26 15.68 -4.98
C THR A 462 -1.10 16.66 -5.82
N ARG A 463 -1.79 16.14 -6.85
CA ARG A 463 -2.77 16.93 -7.59
C ARG A 463 -3.85 17.49 -6.65
N SER A 464 -4.40 16.67 -5.77
CA SER A 464 -5.42 17.10 -4.79
C SER A 464 -4.91 18.21 -3.87
N ASP A 465 -3.64 18.13 -3.42
CA ASP A 465 -3.02 19.20 -2.63
C ASP A 465 -2.95 20.51 -3.43
N MET A 466 -2.45 20.46 -4.65
CA MET A 466 -2.28 21.64 -5.52
C MET A 466 -3.63 22.27 -5.91
N PHE A 467 -4.68 21.47 -6.00
CA PHE A 467 -6.02 21.93 -6.36
C PHE A 467 -6.91 22.29 -5.16
N GLY A 468 -6.36 22.24 -3.92
CA GLY A 468 -7.12 22.56 -2.72
C GLY A 468 -8.33 21.63 -2.51
N GLY A 469 -8.15 20.34 -2.74
CA GLY A 469 -9.20 19.34 -2.60
C GLY A 469 -10.29 19.36 -3.68
N ASN A 470 -10.05 20.02 -4.83
CA ASN A 470 -11.01 20.09 -5.93
C ASN A 470 -10.60 19.18 -7.10
N GLU A 471 -11.60 18.70 -7.86
CA GLU A 471 -11.36 17.90 -9.06
C GLU A 471 -11.18 18.75 -10.32
N ASN A 472 -11.75 19.95 -10.34
CA ASN A 472 -11.57 20.91 -11.40
C ASN A 472 -10.80 22.13 -10.90
N PHE A 473 -9.90 22.63 -11.71
CA PHE A 473 -9.02 23.73 -11.36
C PHE A 473 -9.28 24.95 -12.22
N THR A 474 -9.47 26.12 -11.61
CA THR A 474 -9.83 27.37 -12.28
C THR A 474 -8.90 28.53 -11.90
N GLY A 475 -7.63 28.31 -11.68
CA GLY A 475 -6.74 29.37 -11.23
C GLY A 475 -5.25 29.00 -11.24
N GLU A 476 -4.51 29.52 -10.28
CA GLU A 476 -3.12 29.14 -10.03
C GLU A 476 -3.08 28.00 -8.99
N PHE A 477 -2.14 27.06 -9.14
CA PHE A 477 -1.93 26.00 -8.16
C PHE A 477 -1.69 26.58 -6.77
N ALA A 478 -2.23 25.92 -5.73
CA ALA A 478 -1.94 26.27 -4.35
C ALA A 478 -0.42 26.30 -4.14
N THR A 479 0.07 27.34 -3.47
CA THR A 479 1.50 27.51 -3.20
C THR A 479 1.90 26.60 -2.04
N LEU A 480 2.09 25.30 -2.34
CA LEU A 480 2.55 24.31 -1.39
C LEU A 480 3.99 23.91 -1.66
N ASN A 481 4.76 23.80 -0.59
CA ASN A 481 6.15 23.36 -0.69
C ASN A 481 6.23 21.82 -0.66
N PRO A 482 7.20 21.23 -1.37
CA PRO A 482 7.51 19.82 -1.23
C PRO A 482 7.83 19.44 0.23
N GLU A 483 7.39 18.25 0.63
CA GLU A 483 7.72 17.66 1.93
C GLU A 483 9.18 17.18 1.93
N ILE A 484 9.87 17.38 3.04
CA ILE A 484 11.18 16.81 3.31
C ILE A 484 11.10 16.02 4.61
N ALA A 485 11.31 14.72 4.54
CA ALA A 485 11.37 13.83 5.69
C ALA A 485 12.81 13.40 5.97
N ASN A 486 13.18 13.46 7.24
CA ASN A 486 14.40 12.86 7.74
C ASN A 486 14.01 11.82 8.79
N ASP A 487 14.66 10.67 8.78
CA ASP A 487 14.38 9.54 9.67
C ASP A 487 15.68 8.96 10.19
N ILE A 488 15.79 8.90 11.51
CA ILE A 488 16.86 8.19 12.19
C ILE A 488 16.28 7.07 13.03
N GLU A 489 16.82 5.88 12.88
CA GLU A 489 16.39 4.72 13.65
C GLU A 489 17.58 4.00 14.29
N PHE A 490 17.29 3.38 15.43
CA PHE A 490 18.18 2.50 16.14
C PHE A 490 17.43 1.29 16.64
N GLY A 491 17.91 0.08 16.37
CA GLY A 491 17.23 -1.11 16.81
C GLY A 491 18.14 -2.28 17.15
N VAL A 492 17.51 -3.26 17.81
CA VAL A 492 18.16 -4.51 18.22
C VAL A 492 17.27 -5.67 17.84
N GLU A 493 17.79 -6.59 17.07
CA GLU A 493 17.17 -7.90 16.82
C GLU A 493 17.88 -8.95 17.67
N TYR A 494 17.08 -9.80 18.33
CA TYR A 494 17.58 -10.92 19.11
C TYR A 494 16.85 -12.21 18.73
N THR A 495 17.61 -13.27 18.50
CA THR A 495 17.08 -14.58 18.15
C THR A 495 17.65 -15.66 19.08
N LEU A 496 16.77 -16.38 19.78
CA LEU A 496 17.17 -17.52 20.61
C LEU A 496 16.83 -18.84 19.89
N GLY A 497 17.78 -19.32 19.08
CA GLY A 497 17.57 -20.49 18.24
C GLY A 497 16.31 -20.31 17.35
N ASN A 498 15.46 -21.33 17.32
CA ASN A 498 14.14 -21.26 16.65
C ASN A 498 12.98 -20.99 17.61
N LYS A 499 13.26 -20.55 18.85
CA LYS A 499 12.25 -20.40 19.91
C LYS A 499 11.75 -18.98 20.05
N VAL A 500 12.64 -18.00 19.99
CA VAL A 500 12.27 -16.59 20.20
C VAL A 500 12.96 -15.73 19.16
N TYR A 501 12.18 -14.86 18.53
CA TYR A 501 12.65 -13.71 17.77
C TYR A 501 12.11 -12.47 18.43
N THR A 502 12.94 -11.46 18.61
CA THR A 502 12.53 -10.15 19.14
C THR A 502 13.22 -9.05 18.34
N ASN A 503 12.47 -8.03 17.97
CA ASN A 503 12.98 -6.80 17.41
C ASN A 503 12.46 -5.62 18.26
N VAL A 504 13.35 -4.74 18.70
CA VAL A 504 13.01 -3.46 19.33
C VAL A 504 13.63 -2.37 18.51
N ASN A 505 12.81 -1.44 18.05
CA ASN A 505 13.20 -0.33 17.21
C ASN A 505 12.78 1.01 17.83
N PHE A 506 13.69 1.97 17.88
CA PHE A 506 13.44 3.37 18.21
C PHE A 506 13.57 4.19 16.95
N TYR A 507 12.65 5.12 16.72
CA TYR A 507 12.69 6.01 15.58
C TYR A 507 12.40 7.45 15.94
N HIS A 508 13.02 8.38 15.21
CA HIS A 508 12.73 9.79 15.20
C HIS A 508 12.66 10.29 13.76
N MET A 509 11.46 10.67 13.35
CA MET A 509 11.20 11.28 12.04
C MET A 509 10.89 12.76 12.25
N TRP A 510 11.55 13.65 11.51
CA TRP A 510 11.21 15.08 11.51
C TRP A 510 11.05 15.55 10.07
N PHE A 511 10.14 16.50 9.92
CA PHE A 511 9.71 16.98 8.62
C PHE A 511 9.92 18.48 8.50
N LYS A 512 10.20 18.89 7.30
CA LYS A 512 10.05 20.26 6.85
C LYS A 512 8.94 20.30 5.82
N ASN A 513 7.99 21.22 5.99
CA ASN A 513 6.85 21.41 5.10
C ASN A 513 5.97 20.14 4.95
N GLU A 514 5.79 19.35 5.99
CA GLU A 514 4.86 18.22 5.92
C GLU A 514 3.48 18.71 5.49
N LEU A 515 2.88 18.05 4.50
CA LEU A 515 1.51 18.29 4.09
C LEU A 515 0.58 17.56 5.06
N ILE A 516 -0.12 18.29 5.91
CA ILE A 516 -1.02 17.76 6.93
C ILE A 516 -2.46 18.10 6.60
N LEU A 517 -3.39 17.23 7.00
CA LEU A 517 -4.81 17.53 6.96
C LEU A 517 -5.09 18.82 7.75
N ASN A 518 -5.70 19.82 7.13
CA ASN A 518 -6.06 21.07 7.81
C ASN A 518 -7.47 21.04 8.44
N GLY A 519 -8.25 19.99 8.17
CA GLY A 519 -9.62 19.80 8.65
C GLY A 519 -10.69 20.32 7.68
N GLU A 520 -10.30 20.91 6.58
CA GLU A 520 -11.20 21.40 5.53
C GLU A 520 -11.39 20.36 4.40
N TYR A 521 -12.47 20.52 3.66
CA TYR A 521 -12.80 19.68 2.50
C TYR A 521 -13.08 20.55 1.30
N GLY A 522 -12.63 20.13 0.13
CA GLY A 522 -12.99 20.72 -1.14
C GLY A 522 -14.48 20.49 -1.51
N LEU A 523 -14.95 21.14 -2.56
CA LEU A 523 -16.35 21.09 -2.99
C LEU A 523 -16.85 19.68 -3.35
N ASN A 524 -15.96 18.76 -3.66
CA ASN A 524 -16.24 17.36 -3.98
C ASN A 524 -15.91 16.39 -2.83
N GLY A 525 -15.71 16.90 -1.62
CA GLY A 525 -15.47 16.11 -0.42
C GLY A 525 -14.06 15.58 -0.26
N LEU A 526 -13.09 15.99 -1.09
CA LEU A 526 -11.69 15.63 -0.89
C LEU A 526 -11.07 16.47 0.25
N PRO A 527 -10.27 15.87 1.14
CA PRO A 527 -9.65 16.59 2.24
C PRO A 527 -8.57 17.56 1.73
N CYS A 528 -8.48 18.72 2.36
CA CYS A 528 -7.47 19.73 2.09
C CYS A 528 -6.25 19.55 2.99
N HIS A 529 -5.08 19.96 2.48
CA HIS A 529 -3.81 19.90 3.20
C HIS A 529 -3.11 21.26 3.18
N ASP A 530 -2.37 21.53 4.26
CA ASP A 530 -1.47 22.67 4.39
C ASP A 530 -0.06 22.21 4.80
N ASN A 531 0.96 23.01 4.51
CA ASN A 531 2.31 22.76 5.03
C ASN A 531 2.37 23.08 6.52
N ALA A 532 2.76 22.10 7.34
CA ALA A 532 3.05 22.34 8.76
C ALA A 532 4.32 23.19 8.90
N LEU A 533 4.36 24.05 9.91
CA LEU A 533 5.57 24.81 10.29
C LEU A 533 6.69 23.89 10.78
N GLU A 534 6.32 22.92 11.63
CA GLU A 534 7.18 21.86 12.13
C GLU A 534 6.33 20.62 12.37
N SER A 535 6.90 19.47 12.12
CA SER A 535 6.28 18.21 12.52
C SER A 535 7.33 17.14 12.84
N TYR A 536 6.96 16.23 13.73
CA TYR A 536 7.80 15.10 14.05
C TYR A 536 7.00 13.89 14.54
N ARG A 537 7.63 12.73 14.44
CA ARG A 537 7.15 11.46 14.97
C ARG A 537 8.28 10.75 15.71
N ASN A 538 8.04 10.46 17.00
CA ASN A 538 8.95 9.69 17.83
C ASN A 538 8.26 8.42 18.27
N GLY A 539 8.92 7.29 18.21
CA GLY A 539 8.29 6.08 18.69
C GLY A 539 9.26 4.95 18.99
N ILE A 540 8.66 3.96 19.63
CA ILE A 540 9.26 2.65 19.88
C ILE A 540 8.33 1.59 19.31
N GLU A 541 8.91 0.62 18.60
CA GLU A 541 8.25 -0.56 18.06
C GLU A 541 8.88 -1.79 18.69
N VAL A 542 8.05 -2.75 19.08
CA VAL A 542 8.46 -4.05 19.61
C VAL A 542 7.74 -5.14 18.82
N ASP A 543 8.48 -6.14 18.36
CA ASP A 543 7.95 -7.33 17.69
C ASP A 543 8.58 -8.57 18.33
N VAL A 544 7.74 -9.48 18.81
CA VAL A 544 8.16 -10.72 19.47
C VAL A 544 7.41 -11.89 18.85
N LYS A 545 8.16 -12.89 18.38
CA LYS A 545 7.62 -14.19 17.97
C LYS A 545 8.18 -15.26 18.90
N TRP A 546 7.30 -15.93 19.62
CA TRP A 546 7.70 -16.89 20.62
C TRP A 546 7.06 -18.26 20.40
N ARG A 547 7.87 -19.25 20.06
CA ARG A 547 7.48 -20.64 20.07
C ARG A 547 7.59 -21.20 21.50
N ILE A 548 6.49 -21.16 22.25
CA ILE A 548 6.40 -21.59 23.66
C ILE A 548 6.77 -23.08 23.76
N VAL A 549 6.11 -23.89 22.92
CA VAL A 549 6.44 -25.29 22.66
C VAL A 549 6.30 -25.56 21.16
N SER A 550 6.70 -26.73 20.69
CA SER A 550 6.70 -27.05 19.24
C SER A 550 5.38 -26.81 18.52
N SER A 551 4.26 -26.87 19.26
CA SER A 551 2.92 -26.70 18.71
C SER A 551 2.19 -25.42 19.16
N LEU A 552 2.72 -24.65 20.10
CA LEU A 552 2.09 -23.43 20.62
C LEU A 552 2.99 -22.23 20.38
N ASN A 553 2.47 -21.25 19.63
CA ASN A 553 3.15 -20.03 19.25
C ASN A 553 2.41 -18.81 19.79
N PHE A 554 3.19 -17.79 20.12
CA PHE A 554 2.67 -16.49 20.55
C PHE A 554 3.45 -15.39 19.82
N ASP A 555 2.75 -14.68 18.96
CA ASP A 555 3.26 -13.54 18.22
C ASP A 555 2.62 -12.27 18.79
N VAL A 556 3.44 -11.29 19.16
CA VAL A 556 2.97 -10.03 19.71
C VAL A 556 3.79 -8.87 19.16
N ASN A 557 3.12 -7.82 18.76
CA ASN A 557 3.79 -6.56 18.46
C ASN A 557 3.03 -5.39 19.11
N ALA A 558 3.79 -4.35 19.41
CA ALA A 558 3.24 -3.12 19.97
C ALA A 558 4.07 -1.93 19.51
N SER A 559 3.44 -0.78 19.42
CA SER A 559 4.14 0.49 19.25
C SER A 559 3.57 1.57 20.15
N TYR A 560 4.45 2.46 20.58
CA TYR A 560 4.08 3.73 21.22
C TYR A 560 4.72 4.85 20.43
N SER A 561 3.94 5.89 20.11
CA SER A 561 4.44 7.04 19.36
C SER A 561 3.88 8.36 19.87
N SER A 562 4.71 9.40 19.76
CA SER A 562 4.33 10.80 19.96
C SER A 562 4.46 11.51 18.61
N ASN A 563 3.32 11.86 18.03
CA ASN A 563 3.22 12.43 16.68
C ASN A 563 2.66 13.85 16.81
N LYS A 564 3.44 14.86 16.46
CA LYS A 564 3.10 16.26 16.66
C LYS A 564 3.32 17.06 15.37
N CYS A 565 2.41 18.00 15.13
CA CYS A 565 2.58 19.06 14.14
C CYS A 565 2.34 20.42 14.77
N THR A 566 2.90 21.46 14.18
CA THR A 566 2.72 22.86 14.58
C THR A 566 2.17 23.62 13.39
N THR A 567 1.04 24.29 13.59
CA THR A 567 0.40 25.18 12.61
C THR A 567 0.32 26.60 13.15
N GLU A 568 0.12 27.58 12.28
CA GLU A 568 -0.08 28.98 12.69
C GLU A 568 -1.35 29.16 13.52
N THR A 569 -2.42 28.46 13.14
CA THR A 569 -3.76 28.61 13.75
C THR A 569 -3.87 27.90 15.10
N PHE A 570 -3.40 26.65 15.20
CA PHE A 570 -3.65 25.80 16.37
C PHE A 570 -2.41 25.57 17.25
N GLY A 571 -1.23 26.11 16.84
CA GLY A 571 0.02 25.82 17.53
C GLY A 571 0.41 24.34 17.44
N LYS A 572 0.93 23.78 18.53
CA LYS A 572 1.44 22.41 18.57
C LYS A 572 0.36 21.41 19.00
N THR A 573 -0.05 20.55 18.08
CA THR A 573 -1.13 19.56 18.27
C THR A 573 -0.67 18.14 17.90
N ASN A 574 -1.53 17.12 18.13
CA ASN A 574 -1.32 15.78 17.60
C ASN A 574 -1.85 15.71 16.16
N HIS A 575 -1.27 14.84 15.35
CA HIS A 575 -1.80 14.54 14.04
C HIS A 575 -3.18 13.87 14.11
N ILE A 576 -4.06 14.23 13.18
CA ILE A 576 -5.39 13.64 13.01
C ILE A 576 -5.26 12.16 12.60
N LEU A 577 -6.20 11.32 13.04
CA LEU A 577 -6.29 9.89 12.74
C LEU A 577 -4.99 9.12 13.00
N THR A 578 -4.28 9.51 14.06
CA THR A 578 -3.00 8.93 14.42
C THR A 578 -3.03 8.50 15.90
N PRO A 579 -3.15 7.18 16.18
CA PRO A 579 -3.17 6.69 17.55
C PRO A 579 -1.76 6.73 18.16
N ALA A 580 -1.68 7.00 19.46
CA ALA A 580 -0.41 6.96 20.18
C ALA A 580 0.08 5.53 20.46
N VAL A 581 -0.84 4.57 20.57
CA VAL A 581 -0.52 3.16 20.85
C VAL A 581 -1.21 2.28 19.82
N THR A 582 -0.47 1.32 19.27
CA THR A 582 -1.02 0.17 18.54
C THR A 582 -0.47 -1.12 19.15
N ALA A 583 -1.27 -2.19 19.18
CA ALA A 583 -0.83 -3.49 19.65
C ALA A 583 -1.61 -4.61 18.99
N ASN A 584 -0.92 -5.67 18.65
CA ASN A 584 -1.50 -6.89 18.11
C ASN A 584 -0.90 -8.10 18.85
N ALA A 585 -1.70 -9.11 19.10
CA ALA A 585 -1.21 -10.39 19.63
C ALA A 585 -1.98 -11.54 18.97
N ASP A 586 -1.27 -12.63 18.70
CA ASP A 586 -1.83 -13.88 18.16
C ASP A 586 -1.26 -15.07 18.96
N LEU A 587 -2.15 -15.81 19.62
CA LEU A 587 -1.82 -17.05 20.30
C LEU A 587 -2.44 -18.20 19.55
N TYR A 588 -1.62 -19.07 18.94
CA TYR A 588 -2.12 -20.16 18.13
C TYR A 588 -1.42 -21.47 18.38
N TRP A 589 -2.22 -22.53 18.33
CA TRP A 589 -1.78 -23.91 18.41
C TRP A 589 -1.82 -24.56 17.03
N ASN A 590 -0.71 -25.15 16.62
CA ASN A 590 -0.54 -25.81 15.33
C ASN A 590 0.00 -27.22 15.53
N ASN A 591 -0.78 -28.24 15.17
CA ASN A 591 -0.40 -29.64 15.32
C ASN A 591 -1.18 -30.53 14.34
N LYS A 592 -0.47 -31.41 13.61
CA LYS A 592 -1.02 -32.45 12.73
C LYS A 592 -2.10 -31.94 11.76
N GLY A 593 -1.88 -30.79 11.16
CA GLY A 593 -2.79 -30.17 10.20
C GLY A 593 -3.91 -29.33 10.80
N PHE A 594 -4.03 -29.28 12.14
CA PHE A 594 -4.89 -28.32 12.84
C PHE A 594 -4.11 -27.04 13.15
N ASN A 595 -4.72 -25.90 12.90
CA ASN A 595 -4.33 -24.61 13.41
C ASN A 595 -5.54 -23.97 14.09
N VAL A 596 -5.37 -23.54 15.34
CA VAL A 596 -6.45 -22.89 16.12
C VAL A 596 -5.84 -21.79 16.95
N GLY A 597 -6.41 -20.59 16.87
CA GLY A 597 -5.86 -19.46 17.59
C GLY A 597 -6.85 -18.32 17.85
N PHE A 598 -6.37 -17.41 18.68
CA PHE A 598 -7.05 -16.16 19.01
C PHE A 598 -6.10 -15.00 18.74
N ASN A 599 -6.57 -14.04 17.97
CA ASN A 599 -5.82 -12.81 17.80
C ASN A 599 -6.59 -11.59 18.33
N THR A 600 -5.86 -10.58 18.75
CA THR A 600 -6.41 -9.32 19.23
C THR A 600 -5.71 -8.15 18.56
N ASN A 601 -6.47 -7.12 18.23
CA ASN A 601 -5.99 -5.88 17.65
C ASN A 601 -6.46 -4.73 18.54
N TYR A 602 -5.57 -3.80 18.82
CA TYR A 602 -5.83 -2.62 19.62
C TYR A 602 -5.16 -1.37 19.04
N HIS A 603 -5.86 -0.28 19.02
CA HIS A 603 -5.27 1.05 18.93
C HIS A 603 -5.93 2.03 19.89
N SER A 604 -5.16 3.00 20.40
CA SER A 604 -5.67 4.03 21.29
C SER A 604 -6.62 5.00 20.55
N LYS A 605 -7.26 5.90 21.31
CA LYS A 605 -8.09 6.97 20.73
C LYS A 605 -7.33 7.76 19.67
N MET A 606 -8.06 8.32 18.69
CA MET A 606 -7.52 9.19 17.65
C MET A 606 -8.27 10.52 17.63
N PHE A 607 -7.54 11.62 17.49
CA PHE A 607 -8.12 12.93 17.24
C PHE A 607 -8.62 13.03 15.80
N ILE A 608 -9.67 13.81 15.58
CA ILE A 608 -10.31 13.98 14.27
C ILE A 608 -10.35 15.43 13.80
N ASP A 609 -9.84 16.35 14.62
CA ASP A 609 -9.73 17.79 14.37
C ASP A 609 -8.34 18.31 14.73
N MET A 610 -7.95 19.43 14.14
CA MET A 610 -6.63 20.02 14.34
C MET A 610 -6.46 20.67 15.72
N SER A 611 -7.55 21.10 16.38
CA SER A 611 -7.49 21.62 17.77
C SER A 611 -7.28 20.51 18.79
N ASN A 612 -7.49 19.24 18.41
CA ASN A 612 -7.48 18.07 19.29
C ASN A 612 -8.57 18.09 20.39
N GLU A 613 -9.67 18.76 20.14
CA GLU A 613 -10.83 18.80 21.06
C GLU A 613 -11.71 17.56 20.87
N TYR A 614 -11.82 17.07 19.63
CA TYR A 614 -12.66 15.94 19.28
C TYR A 614 -11.83 14.68 19.02
N SER A 615 -12.35 13.54 19.44
CA SER A 615 -11.68 12.26 19.22
C SER A 615 -12.66 11.10 19.11
N ILE A 616 -12.28 10.06 18.38
CA ILE A 616 -12.96 8.77 18.42
C ILE A 616 -12.31 7.87 19.48
N PRO A 617 -13.11 6.97 20.12
CA PRO A 617 -12.60 6.09 21.17
C PRO A 617 -11.61 5.06 20.60
N TYR A 618 -10.89 4.38 21.53
CA TYR A 618 -10.01 3.27 21.16
C TYR A 618 -10.78 2.14 20.49
N LEU A 619 -10.12 1.47 19.55
CA LEU A 619 -10.59 0.23 18.95
C LEU A 619 -9.93 -0.96 19.63
N TRP A 620 -10.74 -1.99 19.89
CA TRP A 620 -10.26 -3.28 20.36
C TRP A 620 -11.13 -4.41 19.82
N THR A 621 -10.49 -5.44 19.27
CA THR A 621 -11.16 -6.64 18.80
C THR A 621 -10.45 -7.87 19.33
N LEU A 622 -11.24 -8.91 19.68
CA LEU A 622 -10.77 -10.26 19.89
C LEU A 622 -11.36 -11.13 18.79
N ASN A 623 -10.54 -11.87 18.08
CA ASN A 623 -10.93 -12.68 16.94
C ASN A 623 -10.49 -14.13 17.17
N PHE A 624 -11.21 -15.06 16.55
CA PHE A 624 -10.88 -16.48 16.51
C PHE A 624 -10.55 -16.91 15.09
N HIS A 625 -9.57 -17.77 14.93
CA HIS A 625 -9.28 -18.43 13.66
C HIS A 625 -8.98 -19.91 13.86
N SER A 626 -9.36 -20.70 12.88
CA SER A 626 -9.02 -22.13 12.86
C SER A 626 -8.91 -22.61 11.43
N SER A 627 -8.03 -23.57 11.21
CA SER A 627 -7.96 -24.35 9.97
C SER A 627 -7.66 -25.82 10.25
N TYR A 628 -8.11 -26.67 9.34
CA TYR A 628 -7.82 -28.10 9.38
C TYR A 628 -7.54 -28.62 7.98
N ARG A 629 -6.34 -29.18 7.80
CA ARG A 629 -5.95 -29.83 6.55
C ARG A 629 -6.16 -31.35 6.64
N TYR A 630 -6.99 -31.86 5.75
CA TYR A 630 -7.25 -33.28 5.59
C TYR A 630 -7.03 -33.68 4.13
N GLN A 631 -5.99 -34.46 3.87
CA GLN A 631 -5.59 -34.85 2.52
C GLN A 631 -5.44 -33.63 1.59
N LYS A 632 -6.28 -33.53 0.56
CA LYS A 632 -6.33 -32.44 -0.41
C LYS A 632 -7.27 -31.29 -0.02
N PHE A 633 -7.98 -31.41 1.10
CA PHE A 633 -8.90 -30.40 1.57
C PHE A 633 -8.29 -29.60 2.73
N GLU A 634 -8.55 -28.32 2.72
CA GLU A 634 -8.30 -27.42 3.86
C GLU A 634 -9.58 -26.68 4.18
N PHE A 635 -10.03 -26.83 5.40
CA PHE A 635 -11.20 -26.14 5.94
C PHE A 635 -10.72 -25.05 6.84
N SER A 636 -11.30 -23.83 6.74
CA SER A 636 -10.97 -22.75 7.66
C SER A 636 -12.23 -22.02 8.14
N MET A 637 -12.12 -21.42 9.32
CA MET A 637 -13.14 -20.58 9.93
C MET A 637 -12.49 -19.41 10.65
N ARG A 638 -13.05 -18.22 10.46
CA ARG A 638 -12.69 -17.01 11.18
C ARG A 638 -13.94 -16.40 11.78
N ILE A 639 -13.80 -15.91 13.01
CA ILE A 639 -14.84 -15.14 13.68
C ILE A 639 -14.19 -13.85 14.15
N ASN A 640 -14.63 -12.75 13.59
CA ASN A 640 -14.14 -11.41 13.93
C ASN A 640 -15.00 -10.82 15.04
N ASN A 641 -14.38 -10.02 15.92
CA ASN A 641 -15.03 -9.32 17.03
C ASN A 641 -15.91 -10.23 17.90
N LEU A 642 -15.30 -11.30 18.46
CA LEU A 642 -15.99 -12.27 19.34
C LEU A 642 -16.75 -11.63 20.49
N THR A 643 -16.28 -10.50 20.98
CA THR A 643 -16.89 -9.77 22.11
C THR A 643 -18.09 -8.92 21.71
N ASN A 644 -18.41 -8.86 20.42
CA ASN A 644 -19.45 -8.01 19.84
C ASN A 644 -19.35 -6.53 20.27
N ARG A 645 -18.13 -6.06 20.50
CA ARG A 645 -17.87 -4.69 20.92
C ARG A 645 -18.20 -3.71 19.80
N VAL A 646 -18.81 -2.58 20.14
CA VAL A 646 -18.95 -1.45 19.21
C VAL A 646 -17.60 -0.78 19.03
N ASN A 647 -17.11 -0.75 17.81
CA ASN A 647 -15.87 -0.13 17.40
C ASN A 647 -16.13 0.82 16.23
N TYR A 648 -15.28 1.85 16.12
CA TYR A 648 -15.28 2.80 15.00
C TYR A 648 -13.90 2.77 14.34
N SER A 649 -13.85 2.59 13.03
CA SER A 649 -12.59 2.59 12.27
C SER A 649 -12.00 4.00 12.18
N MET A 650 -12.82 4.99 11.99
CA MET A 650 -12.44 6.41 11.89
C MET A 650 -13.62 7.32 12.26
N GLY A 651 -13.40 8.61 12.23
CA GLY A 651 -14.41 9.66 12.41
C GLY A 651 -13.98 10.94 11.72
N THR A 652 -14.95 11.78 11.41
CA THR A 652 -14.74 13.13 10.88
C THR A 652 -15.58 14.13 11.65
N LEU A 653 -15.21 15.40 11.60
CA LEU A 653 -16.01 16.50 12.10
C LEU A 653 -16.64 17.22 10.91
N ASN A 654 -17.96 17.44 10.94
CA ASN A 654 -18.62 18.25 9.91
C ASN A 654 -18.63 19.74 10.31
N ASP A 655 -18.97 20.63 9.37
CA ASP A 655 -18.90 22.07 9.56
C ASP A 655 -19.92 22.62 10.56
N ILE A 656 -20.94 21.83 10.92
CA ILE A 656 -21.90 22.16 11.97
C ILE A 656 -21.50 21.62 13.36
N GLY A 657 -20.26 21.12 13.50
CA GLY A 657 -19.67 20.68 14.79
C GLY A 657 -20.12 19.31 15.26
N GLN A 658 -20.64 18.43 14.41
CA GLN A 658 -21.03 17.07 14.77
C GLN A 658 -19.93 16.09 14.39
N ILE A 659 -19.68 15.11 15.27
CA ILE A 659 -18.81 13.99 14.95
C ILE A 659 -19.59 12.97 14.12
N LEU A 660 -19.05 12.60 12.96
CA LEU A 660 -19.54 11.55 12.09
C LEU A 660 -18.65 10.31 12.27
N TYR A 661 -19.23 9.22 12.74
CA TYR A 661 -18.54 7.97 13.07
C TYR A 661 -18.67 6.94 11.96
N PHE A 662 -17.61 6.13 11.76
CA PHE A 662 -17.58 4.98 10.85
C PHE A 662 -17.60 3.70 11.66
N ARG A 663 -18.80 3.17 11.88
CA ARG A 663 -19.00 2.00 12.72
C ARG A 663 -18.59 0.72 12.02
N ASN A 664 -17.81 -0.12 12.73
CA ASN A 664 -17.43 -1.46 12.30
C ASN A 664 -18.50 -2.49 12.68
N ALA A 665 -18.50 -3.61 11.93
CA ALA A 665 -19.36 -4.74 12.20
C ALA A 665 -19.16 -5.29 13.61
N GLY A 666 -20.24 -5.76 14.22
CA GLY A 666 -20.21 -6.61 15.39
C GLY A 666 -19.61 -7.97 15.08
N THR A 667 -19.96 -9.00 15.87
CA THR A 667 -19.50 -10.36 15.62
C THR A 667 -19.92 -10.83 14.23
N ASN A 668 -18.93 -11.26 13.43
CA ASN A 668 -19.15 -11.77 12.08
C ASN A 668 -18.19 -12.92 11.79
N PHE A 669 -18.48 -13.74 10.80
CA PHE A 669 -17.67 -14.90 10.47
C PHE A 669 -17.51 -15.11 8.96
N VAL A 670 -16.45 -15.84 8.60
CA VAL A 670 -16.21 -16.42 7.27
C VAL A 670 -15.71 -17.85 7.46
N ALA A 671 -16.34 -18.79 6.75
CA ALA A 671 -15.88 -20.17 6.65
C ALA A 671 -15.49 -20.49 5.20
N SER A 672 -14.48 -21.35 5.03
CA SER A 672 -13.99 -21.69 3.70
C SER A 672 -13.58 -23.15 3.55
N VAL A 673 -13.55 -23.60 2.31
CA VAL A 673 -12.95 -24.85 1.89
C VAL A 673 -12.05 -24.60 0.68
N LYS A 674 -10.82 -25.14 0.76
CA LYS A 674 -9.85 -25.15 -0.32
C LYS A 674 -9.57 -26.60 -0.70
N TYR A 675 -9.65 -26.90 -1.99
CA TYR A 675 -9.30 -28.22 -2.54
C TYR A 675 -8.04 -28.06 -3.41
N VAL A 676 -6.99 -28.78 -3.05
CA VAL A 676 -5.70 -28.80 -3.78
C VAL A 676 -5.69 -30.00 -4.73
N PHE A 677 -5.37 -29.77 -6.02
CA PHE A 677 -5.43 -30.80 -7.05
C PHE A 677 -4.25 -31.79 -7.05
#